data_f352fb55c3abbe6710dd2544033236f5
#
_entry.id   f352fb55c3abbe6710dd2544033236f5
#
_cell.length_a   1.000
_cell.length_b   1.000
_cell.length_c   1.000
_cell.angle_alpha   90.00
_cell.angle_beta   90.00
_cell.angle_gamma   90.00
#
_symmetry.space_group_name_H-M   'P 1'
#
loop_
_entity.id
_entity.type
_entity.pdbx_description
1 polymer ?
#
loop_
_entity_poly.entity_id
_entity_poly.type
_entity_poly.pdbx_seq_one_letter_code
_entity_poly.pdbx_strand_id
1 'polypeptide(L)'
;MDNHIRLQTLDWDEYTKTARQAAADGIVLLRNEKSVLPLSEGSRVSLFGRAQLSYYKSGTGSGGMVNVAHVTGIREALENEKSIRMNRELLHLYDRFNDENPPRTGNGWGDDPWSQDEMPVTDAICREAAEESDIAIVLIGRTAGEDRDNRDEEGSWKLSGLELDLLRKVRGAFGRMAVLLNTGNIIDMSFLDEVSPDAVLYVWQGGMVGGLGVVDVLTGRVNPSGHLTDTIALSLEDYPSVKNFGTGDLDIYQEDIYVGYRYFESVARDRVRFPFGYGLSYTSFEIRSRKVETHEREAGSRLTIDLDIEVTNVGDTAGRSVVQVYARCPQGSLGKAARVLVDFMKTDLLEAGQSQLLSFRIPVRRFASYDDEGATGDVSCWVLEEGRYDLYVGENVRDAVCVTAESGAFSISNNWPIEQMEEALMPVRPFDRMVMKSSITEEEPDTPAYIDGPTAADIAAAASAIAAAGQEEQEDEVQHIDRDRFDRALYIDYEPVAVRSIDDYKRIFENLPAELPYALGKGLVLNDVREGRCTMDEFIAQLSDKELAQIVRGEGMGSPLVTPGTAAAFGGVSEDLREMGIPAVCCDDGPSGMRLDCGNHAFSLPNGTMLACTFDRELNRKLFSFLGLEMLKNRVDCLLGPGINIHRNPLNGRNFEYFSEDPFLTGEIASAQIQGLQEQGVSGVIKHFCANNRESRRRTMDSAVSERALREIYLKGFEIAVREGKARAVMTSYGLLNGIHTSSLYDLTTTVLREEWGFDGIVMTDWWSTLSPKDVTENGLTGEYEKPDEDRLFRDALNGKLYDFSSMVRAQNDLYMVVPDGKTISGDGADTLDALEEGRLTRAELQRSAANICRFAMETEAMRRLVGEGSTVTVENAPEDENLDSVEMVEYRKVPEQGLVLDLSQVSGEKGSDYLMGFELEAGAEYLFEFEGSCRAGELAQVPVTFFFTGIPLKTMIWNGTDGDIACHAVSFRTRKRNNIFRLHFGQNGVRMRDVKITKCRE
;
A
#
# COMPACT_ATOMS: atom_id res chain seq x y z
N MET A 1 -16.80 -25.47 -31.68
CA MET A 1 -15.91 -24.76 -30.74
C MET A 1 -16.71 -24.53 -29.46
N ASP A 2 -16.48 -25.34 -28.45
CA ASP A 2 -17.12 -25.07 -27.15
C ASP A 2 -16.45 -23.81 -26.60
N ASN A 3 -17.18 -22.71 -26.65
CA ASN A 3 -16.73 -21.47 -26.01
C ASN A 3 -16.70 -21.73 -24.49
N HIS A 4 -15.51 -21.91 -23.93
CA HIS A 4 -15.29 -22.05 -22.50
C HIS A 4 -15.32 -20.66 -21.82
N ILE A 5 -16.46 -19.95 -21.94
CA ILE A 5 -16.68 -18.72 -21.17
C ILE A 5 -16.73 -19.12 -19.68
N ARG A 6 -15.85 -18.51 -18.88
CA ARG A 6 -15.81 -18.71 -17.44
C ARG A 6 -16.93 -17.88 -16.80
N LEU A 7 -17.92 -18.54 -16.23
CA LEU A 7 -18.99 -17.87 -15.48
C LEU A 7 -18.58 -17.79 -14.01
N GLN A 8 -18.63 -16.59 -13.44
CA GLN A 8 -18.29 -16.30 -12.05
C GLN A 8 -19.40 -15.46 -11.41
N THR A 9 -19.49 -15.48 -10.08
CA THR A 9 -20.45 -14.69 -9.32
C THR A 9 -19.73 -13.85 -8.30
N LEU A 10 -20.00 -12.57 -8.28
CA LEU A 10 -19.63 -11.65 -7.22
C LEU A 10 -20.84 -11.46 -6.31
N ASP A 11 -20.81 -12.07 -5.13
CA ASP A 11 -21.79 -11.86 -4.06
C ASP A 11 -21.39 -10.61 -3.26
N TRP A 12 -22.15 -9.53 -3.43
CA TRP A 12 -21.86 -8.24 -2.81
C TRP A 12 -22.05 -8.26 -1.28
N ASP A 13 -22.98 -9.06 -0.79
CA ASP A 13 -23.19 -9.20 0.66
C ASP A 13 -22.00 -9.89 1.33
N GLU A 14 -21.47 -10.97 0.73
CA GLU A 14 -20.28 -11.67 1.24
C GLU A 14 -19.02 -10.80 1.11
N TYR A 15 -18.89 -10.02 0.03
CA TYR A 15 -17.83 -9.04 -0.12
C TYR A 15 -17.88 -7.98 1.00
N THR A 16 -19.04 -7.37 1.20
CA THR A 16 -19.32 -6.39 2.25
C THR A 16 -19.03 -6.95 3.65
N LYS A 17 -19.48 -8.17 3.91
CA LYS A 17 -19.27 -8.87 5.18
C LYS A 17 -17.77 -9.16 5.42
N THR A 18 -17.04 -9.57 4.36
CA THR A 18 -15.60 -9.83 4.46
C THR A 18 -14.83 -8.53 4.72
N ALA A 19 -15.18 -7.43 4.04
CA ALA A 19 -14.57 -6.13 4.26
C ALA A 19 -14.88 -5.56 5.66
N ARG A 20 -16.13 -5.73 6.15
CA ARG A 20 -16.51 -5.37 7.53
C ARG A 20 -15.73 -6.17 8.57
N GLN A 21 -15.53 -7.48 8.32
CA GLN A 21 -14.70 -8.33 9.19
C GLN A 21 -13.25 -7.85 9.18
N ALA A 22 -12.68 -7.55 8.00
CA ALA A 22 -11.32 -7.04 7.88
C ALA A 22 -11.14 -5.70 8.62
N ALA A 23 -12.13 -4.81 8.52
CA ALA A 23 -12.14 -3.57 9.26
C ALA A 23 -12.20 -3.81 10.79
N ALA A 24 -13.05 -4.72 11.26
CA ALA A 24 -13.14 -5.04 12.69
C ALA A 24 -11.87 -5.70 13.23
N ASP A 25 -11.30 -6.68 12.49
CA ASP A 25 -10.09 -7.42 12.86
C ASP A 25 -8.81 -6.57 12.76
N GLY A 26 -8.83 -5.47 12.00
CA GLY A 26 -7.73 -4.52 11.89
C GLY A 26 -7.76 -3.40 12.93
N ILE A 27 -8.84 -3.25 13.70
CA ILE A 27 -8.92 -2.27 14.80
C ILE A 27 -7.98 -2.73 15.93
N VAL A 28 -7.14 -1.80 16.38
CA VAL A 28 -6.18 -2.05 17.46
C VAL A 28 -6.66 -1.37 18.74
N LEU A 29 -6.99 -2.17 19.75
CA LEU A 29 -7.31 -1.69 21.09
C LEU A 29 -6.01 -1.46 21.87
N LEU A 30 -5.69 -0.19 22.15
CA LEU A 30 -4.45 0.19 22.86
C LEU A 30 -4.62 0.28 24.36
N ARG A 31 -5.83 0.58 24.83
CA ARG A 31 -6.14 0.77 26.24
C ARG A 31 -7.59 0.43 26.50
N ASN A 32 -7.89 -0.24 27.61
CA ASN A 32 -9.26 -0.52 28.06
C ASN A 32 -9.30 -0.67 29.58
N GLU A 33 -9.14 0.43 30.29
CA GLU A 33 -9.17 0.43 31.75
C GLU A 33 -10.61 0.28 32.27
N LYS A 34 -10.73 -0.40 33.41
CA LYS A 34 -12.02 -0.63 34.09
C LYS A 34 -13.06 -1.32 33.17
N SER A 35 -12.62 -1.98 32.12
CA SER A 35 -13.50 -2.64 31.13
C SER A 35 -14.62 -1.72 30.66
N VAL A 36 -14.29 -0.47 30.26
CA VAL A 36 -15.28 0.49 29.75
C VAL A 36 -15.83 0.07 28.39
N LEU A 37 -15.10 -0.76 27.67
CA LEU A 37 -15.54 -1.48 26.47
C LEU A 37 -15.51 -2.99 26.73
N PRO A 38 -16.41 -3.78 26.11
CA PRO A 38 -17.45 -3.34 25.17
C PRO A 38 -18.58 -2.57 25.87
N LEU A 39 -19.33 -1.79 25.07
CA LEU A 39 -20.51 -1.05 25.53
C LEU A 39 -21.61 -2.04 25.96
N SER A 40 -22.19 -1.81 27.13
CA SER A 40 -23.30 -2.62 27.59
C SER A 40 -24.59 -2.29 26.84
N GLU A 41 -25.53 -3.25 26.75
CA GLU A 41 -26.85 -3.02 26.18
C GLU A 41 -27.59 -1.88 26.90
N GLY A 42 -28.12 -0.95 26.13
CA GLY A 42 -28.80 0.23 26.63
C GLY A 42 -27.89 1.39 27.02
N SER A 43 -26.56 1.29 26.84
CA SER A 43 -25.63 2.38 27.10
C SER A 43 -26.02 3.65 26.36
N ARG A 44 -25.98 4.78 27.09
CA ARG A 44 -26.20 6.12 26.53
C ARG A 44 -24.84 6.71 26.14
N VAL A 45 -24.70 7.13 24.90
CA VAL A 45 -23.41 7.54 24.29
C VAL A 45 -23.48 8.99 23.82
N SER A 46 -22.52 9.81 24.24
CA SER A 46 -22.23 11.11 23.64
C SER A 46 -21.03 10.99 22.71
N LEU A 47 -21.23 11.31 21.42
CA LEU A 47 -20.18 11.31 20.42
C LEU A 47 -19.67 12.74 20.20
N PHE A 48 -18.39 12.96 20.46
CA PHE A 48 -17.66 14.20 20.29
C PHE A 48 -16.65 14.07 19.14
N GLY A 49 -16.18 15.22 18.65
CA GLY A 49 -15.17 15.31 17.61
C GLY A 49 -15.79 15.54 16.23
N ARG A 50 -15.28 16.53 15.52
CA ARG A 50 -15.78 16.90 14.19
C ARG A 50 -15.60 15.77 13.16
N ALA A 51 -14.63 14.90 13.34
CA ALA A 51 -14.40 13.74 12.47
C ALA A 51 -15.62 12.81 12.36
N GLN A 52 -16.60 12.91 13.27
CA GLN A 52 -17.88 12.20 13.15
C GLN A 52 -18.66 12.58 11.88
N LEU A 53 -18.45 13.80 11.37
CA LEU A 53 -19.12 14.34 10.18
C LEU A 53 -18.25 14.22 8.92
N SER A 54 -16.96 13.92 9.08
CA SER A 54 -15.98 13.82 8.02
C SER A 54 -15.19 12.53 8.20
N TYR A 55 -15.88 11.39 8.09
CA TYR A 55 -15.24 10.08 8.21
C TYR A 55 -14.19 9.88 7.11
N TYR A 56 -12.95 9.66 7.52
CA TYR A 56 -11.85 9.34 6.60
C TYR A 56 -11.88 7.85 6.27
N LYS A 57 -12.53 7.49 5.15
CA LYS A 57 -12.60 6.10 4.68
C LYS A 57 -11.27 5.57 4.16
N SER A 58 -10.44 6.45 3.60
CA SER A 58 -9.14 6.17 3.02
C SER A 58 -8.33 7.47 2.92
N GLY A 59 -7.04 7.38 2.55
CA GLY A 59 -6.23 8.54 2.22
C GLY A 59 -6.59 9.16 0.86
N THR A 60 -5.85 10.22 0.49
CA THR A 60 -5.95 10.91 -0.81
C THR A 60 -4.88 10.41 -1.78
N GLY A 61 -5.02 10.71 -3.05
CA GLY A 61 -4.12 10.22 -4.09
C GLY A 61 -4.53 8.89 -4.70
N SER A 62 -3.61 8.28 -5.45
CA SER A 62 -3.85 7.02 -6.17
C SER A 62 -4.24 5.86 -5.26
N GLY A 63 -3.73 5.85 -4.04
CA GLY A 63 -3.95 4.78 -3.06
C GLY A 63 -5.34 4.74 -2.43
N GLY A 64 -6.14 5.82 -2.51
CA GLY A 64 -7.33 5.90 -1.67
C GLY A 64 -8.59 6.54 -2.26
N MET A 65 -8.53 7.15 -3.43
CA MET A 65 -9.64 7.95 -3.99
C MET A 65 -10.68 7.11 -4.73
N VAL A 66 -11.08 5.97 -4.18
CA VAL A 66 -12.12 5.11 -4.75
C VAL A 66 -13.47 5.83 -4.77
N ASN A 67 -14.11 5.88 -5.94
CA ASN A 67 -15.45 6.42 -6.10
C ASN A 67 -16.49 5.39 -5.62
N VAL A 68 -17.30 5.75 -4.63
CA VAL A 68 -18.22 4.83 -3.95
C VAL A 68 -19.65 5.36 -3.95
N ALA A 69 -20.63 4.46 -4.00
CA ALA A 69 -22.04 4.85 -3.96
C ALA A 69 -22.43 5.40 -2.58
N HIS A 70 -21.96 4.78 -1.50
CA HIS A 70 -22.26 5.16 -0.13
C HIS A 70 -21.09 4.80 0.80
N VAL A 71 -20.92 5.57 1.87
CA VAL A 71 -19.96 5.29 2.94
C VAL A 71 -20.70 5.24 4.26
N THR A 72 -20.69 4.08 4.91
CA THR A 72 -21.20 3.98 6.28
C THR A 72 -20.10 4.39 7.25
N GLY A 73 -20.11 5.66 7.65
CA GLY A 73 -19.18 6.22 8.63
C GLY A 73 -19.49 5.79 10.06
N ILE A 74 -18.61 6.12 11.00
CA ILE A 74 -18.73 5.71 12.42
C ILE A 74 -20.02 6.29 13.04
N ARG A 75 -20.34 7.56 12.80
CA ARG A 75 -21.55 8.19 13.32
C ARG A 75 -22.81 7.48 12.83
N GLU A 76 -22.93 7.29 11.52
CA GLU A 76 -24.07 6.63 10.92
C GLU A 76 -24.27 5.20 11.46
N ALA A 77 -23.18 4.46 11.60
CA ALA A 77 -23.21 3.11 12.15
C ALA A 77 -23.67 3.11 13.63
N LEU A 78 -23.22 4.07 14.45
CA LEU A 78 -23.66 4.23 15.85
C LEU A 78 -25.14 4.65 15.95
N GLU A 79 -25.60 5.55 15.08
CA GLU A 79 -27.01 5.98 15.06
C GLU A 79 -27.99 4.85 14.66
N ASN A 80 -27.53 3.92 13.83
CA ASN A 80 -28.29 2.74 13.40
C ASN A 80 -28.19 1.57 14.39
N GLU A 81 -27.28 1.63 15.38
CA GLU A 81 -27.10 0.57 16.38
C GLU A 81 -28.22 0.62 17.44
N LYS A 82 -28.97 -0.49 17.57
CA LYS A 82 -30.16 -0.57 18.43
C LYS A 82 -29.84 -0.89 19.89
N SER A 83 -28.65 -1.44 20.15
CA SER A 83 -28.21 -1.80 21.51
C SER A 83 -27.76 -0.60 22.34
N ILE A 84 -27.58 0.57 21.74
CA ILE A 84 -27.14 1.80 22.40
C ILE A 84 -28.10 2.96 22.11
N ARG A 85 -27.92 4.05 22.85
CA ARG A 85 -28.71 5.28 22.68
C ARG A 85 -27.78 6.47 22.51
N MET A 86 -27.85 7.14 21.36
CA MET A 86 -27.06 8.32 21.06
C MET A 86 -27.70 9.58 21.69
N ASN A 87 -26.86 10.47 22.18
CA ASN A 87 -27.21 11.82 22.62
C ASN A 87 -27.53 12.68 21.37
N ARG A 88 -28.83 12.80 21.05
CA ARG A 88 -29.28 13.51 19.85
C ARG A 88 -29.04 15.02 19.89
N GLU A 89 -29.14 15.64 21.05
CA GLU A 89 -28.89 17.08 21.19
C GLU A 89 -27.46 17.45 20.85
N LEU A 90 -26.51 16.62 21.28
CA LEU A 90 -25.08 16.82 20.94
C LEU A 90 -24.82 16.61 19.43
N LEU A 91 -25.44 15.60 18.83
CA LEU A 91 -25.33 15.36 17.38
C LEU A 91 -25.86 16.56 16.58
N HIS A 92 -27.03 17.10 16.95
CA HIS A 92 -27.59 18.30 16.31
C HIS A 92 -26.74 19.56 16.52
N LEU A 93 -26.00 19.64 17.63
CA LEU A 93 -25.08 20.74 17.85
C LEU A 93 -23.93 20.68 16.84
N TYR A 94 -23.33 19.50 16.62
CA TYR A 94 -22.31 19.29 15.61
C TYR A 94 -22.83 19.52 14.18
N ASP A 95 -24.08 19.12 13.89
CA ASP A 95 -24.69 19.38 12.57
C ASP A 95 -24.78 20.88 12.31
N ARG A 96 -25.33 21.67 13.26
CA ARG A 96 -25.40 23.13 13.14
C ARG A 96 -24.02 23.76 12.96
N PHE A 97 -23.04 23.31 13.75
CA PHE A 97 -21.67 23.82 13.63
C PHE A 97 -21.09 23.55 12.22
N ASN A 98 -21.34 22.36 11.66
CA ASN A 98 -20.87 21.99 10.33
C ASN A 98 -21.56 22.80 9.22
N ASP A 99 -22.87 23.09 9.36
CA ASP A 99 -23.59 23.96 8.42
C ASP A 99 -23.04 25.38 8.41
N GLU A 100 -22.68 25.90 9.61
CA GLU A 100 -22.08 27.24 9.76
C GLU A 100 -20.59 27.28 9.35
N ASN A 101 -19.90 26.15 9.44
CA ASN A 101 -18.46 26.00 9.16
C ASN A 101 -18.24 24.77 8.28
N PRO A 102 -18.55 24.84 6.99
CA PRO A 102 -18.42 23.70 6.09
C PRO A 102 -16.96 23.16 6.07
N PRO A 103 -16.76 21.85 5.82
CA PRO A 103 -15.43 21.26 5.75
C PRO A 103 -14.54 21.98 4.73
N ARG A 104 -13.30 22.19 5.08
CA ARG A 104 -12.30 22.67 4.13
C ARG A 104 -11.97 21.54 3.16
N THR A 105 -11.93 21.87 1.87
CA THR A 105 -11.54 20.97 0.80
C THR A 105 -10.23 21.43 0.17
N GLY A 106 -9.48 20.50 -0.38
CA GLY A 106 -8.30 20.81 -1.17
C GLY A 106 -8.64 21.41 -2.53
N ASN A 107 -7.62 21.90 -3.22
CA ASN A 107 -7.74 22.54 -4.52
C ASN A 107 -7.41 21.62 -5.70
N GLY A 108 -7.10 20.36 -5.43
CA GLY A 108 -6.73 19.37 -6.44
C GLY A 108 -6.22 18.07 -5.81
N TRP A 109 -5.38 17.38 -6.52
CA TRP A 109 -4.81 16.10 -6.12
C TRP A 109 -4.01 16.21 -4.82
N GLY A 110 -4.39 15.40 -3.82
CA GLY A 110 -3.60 15.19 -2.60
C GLY A 110 -3.48 16.39 -1.64
N ASP A 111 -4.15 17.53 -1.85
CA ASP A 111 -3.99 18.72 -1.03
C ASP A 111 -5.11 18.99 -0.01
N ASP A 112 -5.96 17.97 0.27
CA ASP A 112 -6.96 18.05 1.32
C ASP A 112 -6.30 18.33 2.68
N PRO A 113 -6.91 19.16 3.57
CA PRO A 113 -6.35 19.41 4.89
C PRO A 113 -6.14 18.13 5.69
N TRP A 114 -5.02 18.04 6.44
CA TRP A 114 -4.74 16.87 7.30
C TRP A 114 -5.86 16.59 8.29
N SER A 115 -6.48 17.65 8.83
CA SER A 115 -7.65 17.58 9.71
C SER A 115 -8.59 18.75 9.43
N GLN A 116 -9.83 18.62 9.88
CA GLN A 116 -10.80 19.72 9.91
C GLN A 116 -10.72 20.49 11.23
N ASP A 117 -11.07 21.79 11.22
CA ASP A 117 -11.09 22.59 12.44
C ASP A 117 -12.14 22.06 13.41
N GLU A 118 -11.73 21.73 14.64
CA GLU A 118 -12.61 21.16 15.65
C GLU A 118 -13.62 22.22 16.19
N MET A 119 -14.82 21.76 16.58
CA MET A 119 -15.83 22.61 17.20
C MET A 119 -15.35 23.04 18.60
N PRO A 120 -15.33 24.37 18.92
CA PRO A 120 -15.07 24.82 20.27
C PRO A 120 -16.17 24.39 21.24
N VAL A 121 -15.89 23.37 22.06
CA VAL A 121 -16.83 22.86 23.06
C VAL A 121 -16.64 23.58 24.39
N THR A 122 -17.76 23.92 25.07
CA THR A 122 -17.71 24.56 26.39
C THR A 122 -17.88 23.55 27.52
N ASP A 123 -17.44 23.88 28.74
CA ASP A 123 -17.70 23.03 29.91
C ASP A 123 -19.19 22.80 30.20
N ALA A 124 -20.06 23.74 29.80
CA ALA A 124 -21.52 23.58 29.92
C ALA A 124 -22.02 22.45 29.00
N ILE A 125 -21.62 22.47 27.73
CA ILE A 125 -21.97 21.43 26.76
C ILE A 125 -21.50 20.05 27.25
N CYS A 126 -20.27 19.96 27.79
CA CYS A 126 -19.75 18.69 28.30
C CYS A 126 -20.53 18.21 29.52
N ARG A 127 -20.91 19.10 30.45
CA ARG A 127 -21.72 18.72 31.61
C ARG A 127 -23.13 18.27 31.22
N GLU A 128 -23.80 19.01 30.36
CA GLU A 128 -25.14 18.65 29.85
C GLU A 128 -25.09 17.28 29.14
N ALA A 129 -24.08 17.05 28.32
CA ALA A 129 -23.87 15.77 27.64
C ALA A 129 -23.63 14.63 28.66
N ALA A 130 -22.89 14.87 29.75
CA ALA A 130 -22.60 13.89 30.79
C ALA A 130 -23.84 13.55 31.66
N GLU A 131 -24.80 14.45 31.79
CA GLU A 131 -26.10 14.14 32.44
C GLU A 131 -26.97 13.20 31.58
N GLU A 132 -26.83 13.30 30.26
CA GLU A 132 -27.61 12.52 29.29
C GLU A 132 -26.94 11.19 28.89
N SER A 133 -25.67 10.97 29.25
CA SER A 133 -24.91 9.82 28.72
C SER A 133 -24.05 9.14 29.80
N ASP A 134 -23.80 7.85 29.59
CA ASP A 134 -23.01 6.99 30.49
C ASP A 134 -21.50 7.00 30.10
N ILE A 135 -21.21 7.32 28.85
CA ILE A 135 -19.86 7.33 28.29
C ILE A 135 -19.74 8.40 27.19
N ALA A 136 -18.57 9.04 27.12
CA ALA A 136 -18.17 9.85 25.98
C ALA A 136 -17.28 9.05 25.05
N ILE A 137 -17.56 9.13 23.75
CA ILE A 137 -16.65 8.70 22.67
C ILE A 137 -16.17 9.96 21.98
N VAL A 138 -14.84 10.13 21.87
CA VAL A 138 -14.22 11.24 21.14
C VAL A 138 -13.53 10.71 19.91
N LEU A 139 -13.90 11.21 18.75
CA LEU A 139 -13.36 10.80 17.46
C LEU A 139 -12.37 11.86 16.96
N ILE A 140 -11.12 11.46 16.82
CA ILE A 140 -10.04 12.25 16.23
C ILE A 140 -9.78 11.72 14.83
N GLY A 141 -9.70 12.62 13.83
CA GLY A 141 -9.53 12.23 12.44
C GLY A 141 -8.33 12.90 11.77
N ARG A 142 -7.64 12.12 10.94
CA ARG A 142 -6.58 12.60 10.04
C ARG A 142 -6.72 11.94 8.68
N THR A 143 -6.58 12.74 7.62
CA THR A 143 -6.32 12.17 6.31
C THR A 143 -4.85 11.73 6.21
N ALA A 144 -4.51 11.09 5.12
CA ALA A 144 -3.16 10.79 4.69
C ALA A 144 -3.13 10.97 3.17
N GLY A 145 -1.99 11.03 2.54
CA GLY A 145 -2.02 11.29 1.11
C GLY A 145 -0.69 11.26 0.40
N GLU A 146 -0.82 11.17 -0.89
CA GLU A 146 0.22 11.22 -1.90
C GLU A 146 0.71 12.65 -2.14
N ASP A 147 1.93 12.82 -2.66
CA ASP A 147 2.63 14.06 -2.98
C ASP A 147 3.02 14.96 -1.77
N ARG A 148 2.75 14.52 -0.55
CA ARG A 148 3.11 15.27 0.65
C ARG A 148 3.30 14.37 1.86
N ASP A 149 4.19 14.78 2.74
CA ASP A 149 4.41 14.15 4.04
C ASP A 149 3.65 14.88 5.16
N ASN A 150 3.30 14.14 6.21
CA ASN A 150 2.85 14.72 7.46
C ASN A 150 3.96 15.62 8.03
N ARG A 151 3.58 16.53 8.94
CA ARG A 151 4.49 17.47 9.58
C ARG A 151 4.37 17.43 11.08
N ASP A 152 5.46 17.73 11.76
CA ASP A 152 5.47 17.88 13.23
C ASP A 152 4.74 19.19 13.63
N GLU A 153 3.47 19.28 13.31
CA GLU A 153 2.62 20.44 13.58
C GLU A 153 1.22 20.03 14.04
N GLU A 154 0.48 21.00 14.61
CA GLU A 154 -0.90 20.81 15.02
C GLU A 154 -1.81 20.48 13.84
N GLY A 155 -2.71 19.52 14.07
CA GLY A 155 -3.66 19.06 13.05
C GLY A 155 -3.08 18.09 12.02
N SER A 156 -1.75 17.86 12.01
CA SER A 156 -1.06 16.81 11.25
C SER A 156 -0.58 15.70 12.21
N TRP A 157 0.71 15.71 12.58
CA TRP A 157 1.24 14.75 13.57
C TRP A 157 0.67 14.97 14.97
N LYS A 158 0.64 16.21 15.43
CA LYS A 158 0.13 16.60 16.76
C LYS A 158 -1.38 16.90 16.74
N LEU A 159 -2.01 16.73 17.90
CA LEU A 159 -3.37 17.24 18.09
C LEU A 159 -3.37 18.77 18.00
N SER A 160 -4.44 19.32 17.43
CA SER A 160 -4.65 20.77 17.48
C SER A 160 -5.01 21.24 18.89
N GLY A 161 -4.79 22.52 19.16
CA GLY A 161 -5.17 23.10 20.46
C GLY A 161 -6.64 22.91 20.80
N LEU A 162 -7.55 22.94 19.81
CA LEU A 162 -8.99 22.69 20.02
C LEU A 162 -9.30 21.23 20.30
N GLU A 163 -8.64 20.26 19.62
CA GLU A 163 -8.81 18.84 19.91
C GLU A 163 -8.33 18.48 21.33
N LEU A 164 -7.20 19.05 21.76
CA LEU A 164 -6.68 18.81 23.10
C LEU A 164 -7.58 19.47 24.16
N ASP A 165 -8.09 20.67 23.94
CA ASP A 165 -9.07 21.35 24.79
C ASP A 165 -10.37 20.55 24.92
N LEU A 166 -10.87 20.00 23.78
CA LEU A 166 -12.03 19.09 23.75
C LEU A 166 -11.79 17.87 24.65
N LEU A 167 -10.66 17.16 24.46
CA LEU A 167 -10.33 15.98 25.27
C LEU A 167 -10.27 16.29 26.77
N ARG A 168 -9.65 17.41 27.17
CA ARG A 168 -9.56 17.86 28.55
C ARG A 168 -10.94 18.12 29.16
N LYS A 169 -11.81 18.84 28.45
CA LYS A 169 -13.15 19.19 28.93
C LYS A 169 -14.05 17.98 29.03
N VAL A 170 -14.01 17.08 28.02
CA VAL A 170 -14.74 15.83 28.07
C VAL A 170 -14.26 14.96 29.23
N ARG A 171 -12.94 14.81 29.40
CA ARG A 171 -12.39 14.05 30.56
C ARG A 171 -12.83 14.63 31.91
N GLY A 172 -12.91 15.97 32.01
CA GLY A 172 -13.36 16.66 33.22
C GLY A 172 -14.83 16.47 33.54
N ALA A 173 -15.66 16.19 32.57
CA ALA A 173 -17.11 16.01 32.73
C ALA A 173 -17.55 14.54 32.85
N PHE A 174 -16.89 13.61 32.12
CA PHE A 174 -17.29 12.21 32.03
C PHE A 174 -16.43 11.29 32.92
N GLY A 175 -17.08 10.39 33.62
CA GLY A 175 -16.39 9.31 34.36
C GLY A 175 -15.83 8.20 33.47
N ARG A 176 -16.41 8.01 32.27
CA ARG A 176 -15.98 7.02 31.26
C ARG A 176 -15.77 7.70 29.92
N MET A 177 -14.61 7.47 29.31
CA MET A 177 -14.21 8.12 28.07
C MET A 177 -13.42 7.17 27.19
N ALA A 178 -13.83 7.03 25.92
CA ALA A 178 -13.11 6.32 24.88
C ALA A 178 -12.65 7.31 23.79
N VAL A 179 -11.44 7.12 23.26
CA VAL A 179 -10.91 7.90 22.12
C VAL A 179 -10.72 6.95 20.94
N LEU A 180 -11.28 7.33 19.79
CA LEU A 180 -11.14 6.62 18.54
C LEU A 180 -10.27 7.44 17.59
N LEU A 181 -9.25 6.82 17.00
CA LEU A 181 -8.32 7.44 16.06
C LEU A 181 -8.62 6.96 14.64
N ASN A 182 -9.36 7.78 13.87
CA ASN A 182 -9.65 7.54 12.45
C ASN A 182 -8.55 8.23 11.62
N THR A 183 -7.41 7.60 11.54
CA THR A 183 -6.20 8.17 10.92
C THR A 183 -5.58 7.19 9.93
N GLY A 184 -4.90 7.70 8.90
CA GLY A 184 -4.17 6.85 7.95
C GLY A 184 -2.82 6.38 8.48
N ASN A 185 -2.17 7.22 9.32
CA ASN A 185 -0.86 6.98 9.91
C ASN A 185 -0.96 6.98 11.43
N ILE A 186 0.07 6.51 12.12
CA ILE A 186 0.23 6.78 13.55
C ILE A 186 0.44 8.29 13.77
N ILE A 187 -0.01 8.79 14.91
CA ILE A 187 0.09 10.20 15.31
C ILE A 187 0.73 10.33 16.70
N ASP A 188 1.06 11.56 17.10
CA ASP A 188 1.53 11.83 18.46
C ASP A 188 0.50 11.38 19.50
N MET A 189 0.95 10.55 20.43
CA MET A 189 0.13 10.01 21.52
C MET A 189 0.44 10.65 22.88
N SER A 190 1.15 11.76 22.93
CA SER A 190 1.52 12.45 24.17
C SER A 190 0.30 12.93 24.98
N PHE A 191 -0.84 13.14 24.32
CA PHE A 191 -2.10 13.51 24.99
C PHE A 191 -2.57 12.46 26.02
N LEU A 192 -2.13 11.21 25.91
CA LEU A 192 -2.47 10.15 26.86
C LEU A 192 -1.94 10.42 28.27
N ASP A 193 -0.80 11.12 28.37
CA ASP A 193 -0.18 11.45 29.66
C ASP A 193 -0.97 12.52 30.41
N GLU A 194 -1.67 13.39 29.67
CA GLU A 194 -2.45 14.47 30.24
C GLU A 194 -3.94 14.09 30.45
N VAL A 195 -4.56 13.50 29.44
CA VAL A 195 -6.01 13.27 29.42
C VAL A 195 -6.39 11.96 30.07
N SER A 196 -5.55 10.94 29.94
CA SER A 196 -5.80 9.57 30.46
C SER A 196 -7.21 9.04 30.16
N PRO A 197 -7.61 8.86 28.88
CA PRO A 197 -8.87 8.22 28.53
C PRO A 197 -8.90 6.77 29.00
N ASP A 198 -10.09 6.26 29.35
CA ASP A 198 -10.24 4.89 29.85
C ASP A 198 -10.08 3.84 28.72
N ALA A 199 -10.43 4.18 27.47
CA ALA A 199 -10.16 3.34 26.31
C ALA A 199 -9.60 4.16 25.15
N VAL A 200 -8.72 3.54 24.35
CA VAL A 200 -8.11 4.11 23.14
C VAL A 200 -8.04 3.05 22.05
N LEU A 201 -8.54 3.38 20.87
CA LEU A 201 -8.52 2.49 19.72
C LEU A 201 -7.99 3.22 18.48
N TYR A 202 -7.07 2.60 17.75
CA TYR A 202 -6.85 2.92 16.36
C TYR A 202 -7.92 2.22 15.53
N VAL A 203 -8.78 3.02 14.91
CA VAL A 203 -9.83 2.51 13.99
C VAL A 203 -9.45 2.72 12.54
N TRP A 204 -8.29 3.29 12.29
CA TRP A 204 -7.67 3.53 11.00
C TRP A 204 -8.63 4.14 9.97
N GLN A 205 -8.42 3.81 8.69
CA GLN A 205 -9.27 4.17 7.56
C GLN A 205 -9.90 2.88 6.99
N GLY A 206 -11.11 2.58 7.44
CA GLY A 206 -11.75 1.26 7.26
C GLY A 206 -12.54 1.06 5.97
N GLY A 207 -12.30 1.89 4.93
CA GLY A 207 -13.06 1.79 3.68
C GLY A 207 -14.52 2.22 3.81
N MET A 208 -15.33 1.84 2.83
CA MET A 208 -16.74 2.29 2.76
C MET A 208 -17.65 1.70 3.84
N VAL A 209 -17.24 0.62 4.50
CA VAL A 209 -18.03 -0.07 5.55
C VAL A 209 -17.33 -0.08 6.92
N GLY A 210 -16.24 0.69 7.07
CA GLY A 210 -15.42 0.70 8.27
C GLY A 210 -16.17 1.10 9.54
N GLY A 211 -17.14 2.01 9.44
CA GLY A 211 -18.00 2.38 10.58
C GLY A 211 -18.75 1.20 11.18
N LEU A 212 -19.15 0.23 10.36
CA LEU A 212 -19.81 -0.99 10.84
C LEU A 212 -18.85 -1.86 11.67
N GLY A 213 -17.60 -2.03 11.19
CA GLY A 213 -16.55 -2.76 11.92
C GLY A 213 -16.24 -2.10 13.26
N VAL A 214 -16.18 -0.76 13.31
CA VAL A 214 -15.98 -0.02 14.56
C VAL A 214 -17.11 -0.30 15.56
N VAL A 215 -18.36 -0.27 15.12
CA VAL A 215 -19.49 -0.53 16.01
C VAL A 215 -19.52 -1.98 16.48
N ASP A 216 -19.10 -2.94 15.65
CA ASP A 216 -18.97 -4.35 16.06
C ASP A 216 -17.99 -4.52 17.21
N VAL A 217 -16.85 -3.84 17.14
CA VAL A 217 -15.86 -3.85 18.22
C VAL A 217 -16.38 -3.13 19.46
N LEU A 218 -16.94 -1.92 19.30
CA LEU A 218 -17.46 -1.14 20.44
C LEU A 218 -18.55 -1.86 21.21
N THR A 219 -19.40 -2.65 20.54
CA THR A 219 -20.50 -3.39 21.16
C THR A 219 -20.15 -4.83 21.56
N GLY A 220 -18.91 -5.28 21.28
CA GLY A 220 -18.47 -6.62 21.60
C GLY A 220 -19.04 -7.73 20.70
N ARG A 221 -19.66 -7.39 19.58
CA ARG A 221 -20.02 -8.39 18.55
C ARG A 221 -18.80 -9.03 17.93
N VAL A 222 -17.74 -8.25 17.80
CA VAL A 222 -16.40 -8.73 17.43
C VAL A 222 -15.44 -8.34 18.55
N ASN A 223 -14.71 -9.29 19.07
CA ASN A 223 -13.64 -9.05 20.00
C ASN A 223 -12.43 -8.49 19.24
N PRO A 224 -11.84 -7.33 19.64
CA PRO A 224 -10.68 -6.78 18.94
C PRO A 224 -9.54 -7.79 18.93
N SER A 225 -8.93 -7.93 17.77
CA SER A 225 -7.82 -8.86 17.52
C SER A 225 -6.78 -8.28 16.54
N GLY A 226 -6.81 -6.97 16.34
CA GLY A 226 -5.82 -6.23 15.58
C GLY A 226 -4.58 -5.92 16.41
N HIS A 227 -3.42 -5.93 15.76
CA HIS A 227 -2.13 -5.65 16.36
C HIS A 227 -1.40 -4.56 15.58
N LEU A 228 -0.65 -3.69 16.28
CA LEU A 228 0.12 -2.62 15.67
C LEU A 228 1.15 -3.19 14.68
N THR A 229 1.24 -2.59 13.53
CA THR A 229 2.26 -2.87 12.51
C THR A 229 3.48 -1.97 12.62
N ASP A 230 3.43 -1.03 13.60
CA ASP A 230 4.41 0.01 13.83
C ASP A 230 4.65 0.20 15.32
N THR A 231 5.89 0.51 15.67
CA THR A 231 6.24 0.96 17.01
C THR A 231 5.78 2.39 17.21
N ILE A 232 5.02 2.67 18.26
CA ILE A 232 4.66 4.03 18.65
C ILE A 232 5.62 4.50 19.73
N ALA A 233 6.50 5.44 19.41
CA ALA A 233 7.45 6.03 20.32
C ALA A 233 6.82 7.05 21.27
N LEU A 234 7.56 7.51 22.26
CA LEU A 234 7.13 8.59 23.18
C LEU A 234 7.10 9.94 22.48
N SER A 235 8.03 10.19 21.56
CA SER A 235 8.10 11.41 20.76
C SER A 235 8.61 11.11 19.34
N LEU A 236 8.42 12.08 18.44
CA LEU A 236 8.89 11.97 17.05
C LEU A 236 10.41 11.87 16.96
N GLU A 237 11.13 12.60 17.84
CA GLU A 237 12.59 12.64 17.87
C GLU A 237 13.23 11.31 18.31
N ASP A 238 12.45 10.39 18.87
CA ASP A 238 12.93 9.07 19.27
C ASP A 238 13.11 8.12 18.04
N TYR A 239 12.51 8.43 16.89
CA TYR A 239 12.69 7.63 15.68
C TYR A 239 14.05 7.90 15.02
N PRO A 240 14.85 6.87 14.72
CA PRO A 240 16.20 7.06 14.22
C PRO A 240 16.25 7.76 12.85
N SER A 241 15.22 7.62 12.03
CA SER A 241 15.11 8.21 10.70
C SER A 241 14.84 9.72 10.69
N VAL A 242 14.36 10.33 11.79
CA VAL A 242 13.89 11.73 11.81
C VAL A 242 14.97 12.73 11.43
N LYS A 243 16.21 12.49 11.83
CA LYS A 243 17.34 13.40 11.54
C LYS A 243 17.62 13.54 10.03
N ASN A 244 17.32 12.51 9.27
CA ASN A 244 17.62 12.40 7.85
C ASN A 244 16.36 12.39 6.97
N PHE A 245 15.18 12.60 7.54
CA PHE A 245 13.91 12.63 6.82
C PHE A 245 13.54 14.08 6.45
N GLY A 246 13.29 14.32 5.18
CA GLY A 246 12.80 15.63 4.74
C GLY A 246 13.82 16.75 4.65
N THR A 247 15.12 16.46 4.74
CA THR A 247 16.18 17.48 4.86
C THR A 247 16.70 18.06 3.54
N GLY A 248 16.16 17.62 2.40
CA GLY A 248 16.63 18.10 1.08
C GLY A 248 16.37 17.09 -0.03
N ASP A 249 17.28 17.07 -1.01
CA ASP A 249 17.21 16.15 -2.14
C ASP A 249 17.97 14.82 -1.89
N LEU A 250 18.60 14.68 -0.72
CA LEU A 250 19.33 13.50 -0.32
C LEU A 250 18.81 13.03 1.05
N ASP A 251 18.25 11.84 1.08
CA ASP A 251 17.88 11.15 2.31
C ASP A 251 18.88 10.02 2.58
N ILE A 252 19.65 10.15 3.65
CA ILE A 252 20.59 9.11 4.07
C ILE A 252 19.88 8.14 5.02
N TYR A 253 19.82 6.87 4.67
CA TYR A 253 19.21 5.82 5.49
C TYR A 253 20.24 5.31 6.50
N GLN A 254 20.67 6.25 7.37
CA GLN A 254 21.74 6.02 8.34
C GLN A 254 21.41 4.97 9.38
N GLU A 255 20.13 4.81 9.69
CA GLU A 255 19.65 3.79 10.60
C GLU A 255 19.83 2.36 10.08
N ASP A 256 20.18 2.19 8.80
CA ASP A 256 20.46 0.90 8.16
C ASP A 256 19.31 -0.11 8.35
N ILE A 257 19.59 -1.30 8.88
CA ILE A 257 18.59 -2.34 9.16
C ILE A 257 17.74 -2.05 10.41
N TYR A 258 18.06 -1.01 11.19
CA TYR A 258 17.43 -0.72 12.47
C TYR A 258 16.24 0.22 12.31
N VAL A 259 15.21 -0.24 11.60
CA VAL A 259 13.94 0.45 11.39
C VAL A 259 12.91 -0.05 12.40
N GLY A 260 12.12 0.86 12.96
CA GLY A 260 11.04 0.53 13.88
C GLY A 260 11.49 -0.28 15.09
N TYR A 261 10.80 -1.37 15.41
CA TYR A 261 11.10 -2.20 16.60
C TYR A 261 12.52 -2.80 16.56
N ARG A 262 13.13 -2.95 15.37
CA ARG A 262 14.52 -3.42 15.27
C ARG A 262 15.50 -2.46 15.95
N TYR A 263 15.19 -1.16 15.89
CA TYR A 263 15.93 -0.14 16.64
C TYR A 263 15.47 -0.11 18.11
N PHE A 264 14.18 0.05 18.32
CA PHE A 264 13.63 0.31 19.66
C PHE A 264 13.89 -0.85 20.63
N GLU A 265 13.64 -2.09 20.22
CA GLU A 265 13.87 -3.25 21.10
C GLU A 265 15.35 -3.55 21.31
N SER A 266 16.23 -3.03 20.45
CA SER A 266 17.68 -3.20 20.61
C SER A 266 18.30 -2.21 21.60
N VAL A 267 17.99 -0.91 21.49
CA VAL A 267 18.71 0.14 22.24
C VAL A 267 17.84 1.24 22.82
N ALA A 268 16.54 1.29 22.56
CA ALA A 268 15.66 2.39 22.96
C ALA A 268 14.30 1.93 23.52
N ARG A 269 14.28 0.81 24.23
CA ARG A 269 13.06 0.20 24.81
C ARG A 269 12.26 1.15 25.71
N ASP A 270 12.95 2.02 26.41
CA ASP A 270 12.37 3.03 27.32
C ASP A 270 11.73 4.20 26.57
N ARG A 271 11.93 4.29 25.26
CA ARG A 271 11.35 5.31 24.38
C ARG A 271 10.07 4.88 23.68
N VAL A 272 9.57 3.69 23.98
CA VAL A 272 8.39 3.11 23.31
C VAL A 272 7.16 3.29 24.19
N ARG A 273 6.11 3.82 23.62
CA ARG A 273 4.77 3.90 24.23
C ARG A 273 3.97 2.62 23.96
N PHE A 274 3.92 2.17 22.72
CA PHE A 274 3.32 0.89 22.33
C PHE A 274 4.26 0.16 21.38
N PRO A 275 4.67 -1.07 21.73
CA PRO A 275 5.60 -1.83 20.89
C PRO A 275 4.93 -2.38 19.62
N PHE A 276 5.75 -2.74 18.64
CA PHE A 276 5.32 -3.49 17.46
C PHE A 276 4.57 -4.77 17.85
N GLY A 277 3.50 -5.07 17.16
CA GLY A 277 2.68 -6.23 17.44
C GLY A 277 1.71 -6.08 18.62
N TYR A 278 1.67 -4.92 19.29
CA TYR A 278 0.80 -4.69 20.46
C TYR A 278 -0.67 -4.54 20.05
N GLY A 279 -1.55 -5.19 20.80
CA GLY A 279 -3.00 -5.05 20.70
C GLY A 279 -3.67 -5.76 21.87
N LEU A 280 -4.73 -5.17 22.43
CA LEU A 280 -5.51 -5.75 23.51
C LEU A 280 -6.75 -6.46 22.97
N SER A 281 -7.28 -7.39 23.74
CA SER A 281 -8.51 -8.12 23.51
C SER A 281 -9.48 -7.94 24.70
N TYR A 282 -10.76 -8.25 24.51
CA TYR A 282 -11.73 -8.37 25.60
C TYR A 282 -11.61 -9.70 26.36
N THR A 283 -10.76 -10.60 25.88
CA THR A 283 -10.44 -11.88 26.53
C THR A 283 -8.93 -11.99 26.74
N SER A 284 -8.47 -13.13 27.26
CA SER A 284 -7.05 -13.40 27.49
C SER A 284 -6.67 -14.75 26.91
N PHE A 285 -5.45 -14.86 26.39
CA PHE A 285 -4.95 -16.10 25.81
C PHE A 285 -3.71 -16.57 26.57
N GLU A 286 -3.58 -17.87 26.66
CA GLU A 286 -2.37 -18.53 27.12
C GLU A 286 -1.68 -19.18 25.92
N ILE A 287 -0.41 -18.86 25.72
CA ILE A 287 0.40 -19.35 24.60
C ILE A 287 1.45 -20.30 25.15
N ARG A 288 1.46 -21.56 24.69
CA ARG A 288 2.40 -22.59 25.13
C ARG A 288 3.12 -23.25 23.97
N SER A 289 4.44 -23.31 24.03
CA SER A 289 5.21 -24.15 23.09
C SER A 289 5.02 -25.62 23.40
N ARG A 290 4.67 -26.40 22.38
CA ARG A 290 4.48 -27.86 22.48
C ARG A 290 5.61 -28.64 21.83
N LYS A 291 6.24 -28.05 20.81
CA LYS A 291 7.27 -28.70 20.01
C LYS A 291 8.19 -27.66 19.41
N VAL A 292 9.49 -27.92 19.43
CA VAL A 292 10.51 -27.25 18.63
C VAL A 292 11.45 -28.33 18.09
N GLU A 293 11.46 -28.52 16.77
CA GLU A 293 12.36 -29.49 16.12
C GLU A 293 13.03 -28.87 14.91
N THR A 294 14.33 -29.03 14.82
CA THR A 294 15.11 -28.59 13.65
C THR A 294 15.41 -29.79 12.76
N HIS A 295 15.05 -29.69 11.47
CA HIS A 295 15.21 -30.77 10.50
C HIS A 295 16.27 -30.43 9.47
N GLU A 296 17.31 -31.25 9.38
CA GLU A 296 18.25 -31.26 8.26
C GLU A 296 17.66 -32.07 7.10
N ARG A 297 17.51 -31.48 5.94
CA ARG A 297 17.20 -32.25 4.72
C ARG A 297 18.49 -32.69 4.04
N GLU A 298 18.51 -33.96 3.61
CA GLU A 298 19.61 -34.54 2.83
C GLU A 298 19.91 -33.69 1.59
N ALA A 299 21.20 -33.48 1.33
CA ALA A 299 21.78 -32.70 0.25
C ALA A 299 21.57 -31.15 0.32
N GLY A 300 22.11 -30.53 1.35
CA GLY A 300 22.75 -29.20 1.17
C GLY A 300 21.88 -27.97 1.04
N SER A 301 20.55 -27.96 1.25
CA SER A 301 19.86 -26.72 0.88
C SER A 301 18.66 -26.24 1.70
N ARG A 302 18.07 -26.96 2.66
CA ARG A 302 16.92 -26.39 3.41
C ARG A 302 16.80 -26.94 4.83
N LEU A 303 17.52 -26.33 5.75
CA LEU A 303 17.24 -26.48 7.18
C LEU A 303 15.92 -25.75 7.47
N THR A 304 14.98 -26.43 8.18
CA THR A 304 13.71 -25.85 8.63
C THR A 304 13.49 -26.16 10.11
N ILE A 305 12.80 -25.26 10.79
CA ILE A 305 12.37 -25.42 12.17
C ILE A 305 10.85 -25.66 12.15
N ASP A 306 10.41 -26.80 12.69
CA ASP A 306 9.01 -27.06 12.98
C ASP A 306 8.73 -26.61 14.42
N LEU A 307 7.77 -25.70 14.58
CA LEU A 307 7.37 -25.12 15.86
C LEU A 307 5.86 -25.28 16.03
N ASP A 308 5.43 -26.01 17.06
CA ASP A 308 4.01 -26.17 17.42
C ASP A 308 3.68 -25.33 18.66
N ILE A 309 2.72 -24.44 18.52
CA ILE A 309 2.24 -23.55 19.59
C ILE A 309 0.77 -23.83 19.86
N GLU A 310 0.44 -24.13 21.09
CA GLU A 310 -0.95 -24.23 21.56
C GLU A 310 -1.39 -22.87 22.13
N VAL A 311 -2.51 -22.36 21.63
CA VAL A 311 -3.17 -21.16 22.13
C VAL A 311 -4.48 -21.56 22.79
N THR A 312 -4.69 -21.14 24.03
CA THR A 312 -5.91 -21.39 24.80
C THR A 312 -6.57 -20.06 25.18
N ASN A 313 -7.84 -19.89 24.87
CA ASN A 313 -8.61 -18.77 25.40
C ASN A 313 -8.92 -19.03 26.88
N VAL A 314 -8.27 -18.32 27.78
CA VAL A 314 -8.44 -18.46 29.23
C VAL A 314 -9.38 -17.44 29.85
N GLY A 315 -9.96 -16.53 29.05
CA GLY A 315 -10.97 -15.56 29.47
C GLY A 315 -12.39 -16.05 29.23
N ASP A 316 -13.36 -15.16 29.41
CA ASP A 316 -14.80 -15.48 29.41
C ASP A 316 -15.49 -15.15 28.07
N THR A 317 -14.81 -14.52 27.13
CA THR A 317 -15.36 -14.04 25.86
C THR A 317 -14.65 -14.72 24.69
N ALA A 318 -15.39 -15.14 23.66
CA ALA A 318 -14.79 -15.68 22.44
C ALA A 318 -13.89 -14.65 21.77
N GLY A 319 -12.74 -15.08 21.24
CA GLY A 319 -11.77 -14.17 20.64
C GLY A 319 -10.76 -14.89 19.77
N ARG A 320 -9.94 -14.12 19.07
CA ARG A 320 -8.83 -14.56 18.23
C ARG A 320 -7.53 -13.98 18.77
N SER A 321 -6.46 -14.76 18.76
CA SER A 321 -5.12 -14.33 19.13
C SER A 321 -4.20 -14.36 17.90
N VAL A 322 -3.23 -13.46 17.86
CA VAL A 322 -2.13 -13.45 16.88
C VAL A 322 -0.86 -13.93 17.56
N VAL A 323 -0.36 -15.08 17.15
CA VAL A 323 0.93 -15.59 17.60
C VAL A 323 2.02 -15.08 16.67
N GLN A 324 2.98 -14.35 17.22
CA GLN A 324 4.13 -13.79 16.54
C GLN A 324 5.40 -14.53 16.97
N VAL A 325 6.21 -14.93 16.00
CA VAL A 325 7.46 -15.66 16.21
C VAL A 325 8.64 -14.79 15.82
N TYR A 326 9.54 -14.55 16.75
CA TYR A 326 10.72 -13.72 16.57
C TYR A 326 12.00 -14.54 16.68
N ALA A 327 12.96 -14.23 15.84
CA ALA A 327 14.31 -14.73 15.94
C ALA A 327 15.19 -13.80 16.76
N ARG A 328 16.06 -14.38 17.58
CA ARG A 328 17.27 -13.76 18.11
C ARG A 328 18.47 -14.43 17.48
N CYS A 329 19.29 -13.66 16.79
CA CYS A 329 20.50 -14.14 16.12
C CYS A 329 21.74 -13.70 16.92
N PRO A 330 22.87 -14.41 16.80
CA PRO A 330 24.14 -13.97 17.38
C PRO A 330 24.56 -12.62 16.80
N GLN A 331 25.15 -11.75 17.61
CA GLN A 331 25.57 -10.43 17.15
C GLN A 331 26.67 -10.49 16.10
N GLY A 332 27.66 -11.37 16.26
CA GLY A 332 28.71 -11.63 15.28
C GLY A 332 29.48 -10.41 14.81
N SER A 333 29.99 -10.47 13.58
CA SER A 333 30.70 -9.36 12.94
C SER A 333 29.75 -8.32 12.34
N LEU A 334 28.54 -8.74 11.95
CA LEU A 334 27.59 -7.88 11.24
C LEU A 334 26.73 -7.00 12.15
N GLY A 335 26.59 -7.36 13.44
CA GLY A 335 25.61 -6.75 14.32
C GLY A 335 24.17 -7.07 13.88
N LYS A 336 23.28 -7.27 14.85
CA LYS A 336 21.88 -7.66 14.57
C LYS A 336 20.92 -6.87 15.45
N ALA A 337 19.67 -6.75 14.98
CA ALA A 337 18.58 -6.35 15.86
C ALA A 337 18.33 -7.41 16.93
N ALA A 338 17.93 -6.99 18.12
CA ALA A 338 17.63 -7.89 19.24
C ALA A 338 16.54 -8.92 18.91
N ARG A 339 15.58 -8.51 18.08
CA ARG A 339 14.44 -9.33 17.62
C ARG A 339 14.17 -9.07 16.15
N VAL A 340 13.82 -10.13 15.41
CA VAL A 340 13.36 -10.05 14.01
C VAL A 340 12.16 -10.97 13.84
N LEU A 341 11.05 -10.47 13.34
CA LEU A 341 9.86 -11.28 13.04
C LEU A 341 10.17 -12.28 11.91
N VAL A 342 9.93 -13.57 12.16
CA VAL A 342 10.22 -14.64 11.21
C VAL A 342 9.00 -15.45 10.81
N ASP A 343 7.92 -15.39 11.59
CA ASP A 343 6.60 -15.91 11.22
C ASP A 343 5.50 -15.38 12.14
N PHE A 344 4.24 -15.53 11.69
CA PHE A 344 3.05 -15.21 12.49
C PHE A 344 1.87 -16.06 12.04
N MET A 345 0.92 -16.32 12.95
CA MET A 345 -0.37 -16.93 12.62
C MET A 345 -1.46 -16.36 13.53
N LYS A 346 -2.67 -16.24 12.97
CA LYS A 346 -3.88 -15.89 13.72
C LYS A 346 -4.71 -17.14 13.97
N THR A 347 -5.28 -17.26 15.17
CA THR A 347 -6.17 -18.39 15.49
C THR A 347 -7.52 -18.25 14.80
N ASP A 348 -8.24 -19.36 14.70
CA ASP A 348 -9.69 -19.30 14.54
C ASP A 348 -10.33 -18.61 15.74
N LEU A 349 -11.65 -18.36 15.67
CA LEU A 349 -12.39 -17.86 16.83
C LEU A 349 -12.42 -18.94 17.93
N LEU A 350 -11.79 -18.67 19.05
CA LEU A 350 -11.75 -19.59 20.21
C LEU A 350 -12.78 -19.17 21.25
N GLU A 351 -13.70 -20.10 21.54
CA GLU A 351 -14.63 -19.92 22.68
C GLU A 351 -13.87 -19.99 24.01
N ALA A 352 -14.49 -19.51 25.10
CA ALA A 352 -13.92 -19.59 26.44
C ALA A 352 -13.48 -21.03 26.78
N GLY A 353 -12.24 -21.22 27.14
CA GLY A 353 -11.62 -22.51 27.44
C GLY A 353 -11.24 -23.37 26.23
N GLN A 354 -11.47 -22.90 25.01
CA GLN A 354 -11.07 -23.61 23.78
C GLN A 354 -9.59 -23.38 23.48
N SER A 355 -8.95 -24.43 22.93
CA SER A 355 -7.54 -24.39 22.48
C SER A 355 -7.43 -24.72 20.99
N GLN A 356 -6.39 -24.16 20.36
CA GLN A 356 -5.98 -24.48 18.98
C GLN A 356 -4.46 -24.68 18.93
N LEU A 357 -4.02 -25.68 18.16
CA LEU A 357 -2.62 -25.89 17.86
C LEU A 357 -2.26 -25.19 16.54
N LEU A 358 -1.29 -24.29 16.58
CA LEU A 358 -0.71 -23.62 15.43
C LEU A 358 0.63 -24.26 15.11
N SER A 359 0.84 -24.70 13.87
CA SER A 359 2.07 -25.38 13.44
C SER A 359 2.82 -24.50 12.44
N PHE A 360 3.98 -24.03 12.82
CA PHE A 360 4.88 -23.21 12.01
C PHE A 360 5.95 -24.08 11.37
N ARG A 361 6.34 -23.74 10.16
CA ARG A 361 7.50 -24.31 9.48
C ARG A 361 8.40 -23.19 8.97
N ILE A 362 9.45 -22.88 9.71
CA ILE A 362 10.28 -21.71 9.53
C ILE A 362 11.57 -22.09 8.79
N PRO A 363 11.79 -21.63 7.54
CA PRO A 363 13.05 -21.80 6.86
C PRO A 363 14.17 -21.05 7.57
N VAL A 364 15.31 -21.70 7.80
CA VAL A 364 16.47 -21.09 8.49
C VAL A 364 17.03 -19.89 7.73
N ARG A 365 16.80 -19.81 6.41
CA ARG A 365 17.12 -18.60 5.61
C ARG A 365 16.51 -17.31 6.19
N ARG A 366 15.38 -17.38 6.90
CA ARG A 366 14.77 -16.20 7.53
C ARG A 366 15.59 -15.61 8.68
N PHE A 367 16.61 -16.31 9.14
CA PHE A 367 17.56 -15.86 10.19
C PHE A 367 18.86 -15.28 9.62
N ALA A 368 19.08 -15.40 8.31
CA ALA A 368 20.30 -14.94 7.68
C ALA A 368 20.35 -13.42 7.62
N SER A 369 21.57 -12.89 7.68
CA SER A 369 21.88 -11.49 7.41
C SER A 369 22.67 -11.38 6.12
N TYR A 370 22.63 -10.21 5.51
CA TYR A 370 23.40 -9.93 4.30
C TYR A 370 24.73 -9.27 4.63
N ASP A 371 25.81 -9.86 4.16
CA ASP A 371 27.16 -9.29 4.27
C ASP A 371 27.53 -8.58 2.98
N ASP A 372 27.44 -7.27 2.98
CA ASP A 372 27.76 -6.42 1.83
C ASP A 372 29.24 -6.08 1.73
N GLU A 373 30.02 -6.24 2.82
CA GLU A 373 31.41 -5.80 2.90
C GLU A 373 32.42 -6.93 3.08
N GLY A 374 31.97 -8.17 3.31
CA GLY A 374 32.84 -9.31 3.57
C GLY A 374 33.32 -9.39 5.03
N ALA A 375 32.58 -8.81 5.97
CA ALA A 375 32.94 -8.84 7.40
C ALA A 375 32.95 -10.26 7.98
N THR A 376 32.23 -11.20 7.37
CA THR A 376 32.20 -12.63 7.76
C THR A 376 33.15 -13.50 6.97
N GLY A 377 33.83 -12.95 5.95
CA GLY A 377 34.80 -13.63 5.08
C GLY A 377 34.35 -13.75 3.62
N ASP A 378 33.04 -13.68 3.34
CA ASP A 378 32.46 -13.73 1.99
C ASP A 378 31.61 -12.46 1.75
N VAL A 379 31.99 -11.68 0.73
CA VAL A 379 31.26 -10.45 0.35
C VAL A 379 30.04 -10.78 -0.49
N SER A 380 29.01 -9.93 -0.40
CA SER A 380 27.78 -10.04 -1.18
C SER A 380 27.06 -11.40 -0.98
N CYS A 381 26.88 -11.82 0.25
CA CYS A 381 26.24 -13.11 0.54
C CYS A 381 25.25 -13.06 1.69
N TRP A 382 24.25 -13.91 1.65
CA TRP A 382 23.42 -14.22 2.79
C TRP A 382 24.14 -15.22 3.69
N VAL A 383 24.34 -14.89 4.96
CA VAL A 383 25.13 -15.66 5.90
C VAL A 383 24.40 -15.91 7.19
N LEU A 384 24.58 -17.10 7.74
CA LEU A 384 24.33 -17.42 9.13
C LEU A 384 25.67 -17.36 9.87
N GLU A 385 25.81 -16.40 10.78
CA GLU A 385 27.04 -16.26 11.56
C GLU A 385 27.14 -17.34 12.63
N GLU A 386 28.39 -17.66 13.03
CA GLU A 386 28.66 -18.56 14.13
C GLU A 386 27.97 -18.13 15.42
N GLY A 387 27.35 -19.07 16.14
CA GLY A 387 26.68 -18.79 17.39
C GLY A 387 25.33 -19.51 17.51
N ARG A 388 24.62 -19.13 18.57
CA ARG A 388 23.34 -19.70 18.94
C ARG A 388 22.17 -18.81 18.43
N TYR A 389 21.18 -19.48 17.87
CA TYR A 389 19.94 -18.87 17.39
C TYR A 389 18.78 -19.29 18.29
N ASP A 390 17.98 -18.33 18.75
CA ASP A 390 16.84 -18.56 19.61
C ASP A 390 15.53 -18.08 18.98
N LEU A 391 14.41 -18.72 19.38
CA LEU A 391 13.05 -18.32 19.03
C LEU A 391 12.31 -17.74 20.24
N TYR A 392 11.61 -16.66 19.99
CA TYR A 392 10.71 -16.01 20.94
C TYR A 392 9.29 -16.02 20.39
N VAL A 393 8.31 -16.28 21.21
CA VAL A 393 6.89 -16.42 20.85
C VAL A 393 6.03 -15.59 21.79
N GLY A 394 5.09 -14.84 21.23
CA GLY A 394 4.16 -14.00 22.00
C GLY A 394 3.15 -13.29 21.11
N GLU A 395 2.36 -12.41 21.70
CA GLU A 395 1.38 -11.57 21.00
C GLU A 395 1.97 -10.23 20.52
N ASN A 396 3.19 -9.88 20.94
CA ASN A 396 3.95 -8.71 20.47
C ASN A 396 5.44 -8.93 20.70
N VAL A 397 6.27 -8.05 20.16
CA VAL A 397 7.74 -8.17 20.22
C VAL A 397 8.30 -8.10 21.63
N ARG A 398 7.64 -7.35 22.53
CA ARG A 398 8.12 -7.10 23.91
C ARG A 398 7.77 -8.23 24.88
N ASP A 399 6.56 -8.78 24.77
CA ASP A 399 6.04 -9.82 25.65
C ASP A 399 6.38 -11.23 25.13
N ALA A 400 7.02 -11.34 23.97
CA ALA A 400 7.49 -12.62 23.42
C ALA A 400 8.52 -13.25 24.36
N VAL A 401 8.30 -14.53 24.70
CA VAL A 401 9.18 -15.31 25.58
C VAL A 401 10.04 -16.28 24.78
N CYS A 402 11.27 -16.52 25.24
CA CYS A 402 12.17 -17.48 24.61
C CYS A 402 11.67 -18.92 24.80
N VAL A 403 11.29 -19.58 23.72
CA VAL A 403 10.81 -20.98 23.72
C VAL A 403 11.94 -21.99 23.48
N THR A 404 13.16 -21.53 23.25
CA THR A 404 14.36 -22.34 22.98
C THR A 404 15.50 -22.09 23.99
N ALA A 405 15.16 -21.58 25.17
CA ALA A 405 16.16 -21.16 26.17
C ALA A 405 17.19 -22.21 26.53
N GLU A 406 16.81 -23.50 26.56
CA GLU A 406 17.67 -24.58 26.99
C GLU A 406 18.74 -24.98 25.94
N SER A 407 18.33 -25.18 24.69
CA SER A 407 19.18 -25.76 23.63
C SER A 407 19.46 -24.83 22.45
N GLY A 408 18.77 -23.67 22.36
CA GLY A 408 18.67 -22.91 21.13
C GLY A 408 17.70 -23.58 20.14
N ALA A 409 17.25 -22.86 19.13
CA ALA A 409 16.59 -23.44 17.98
C ALA A 409 17.60 -24.25 17.14
N PHE A 410 18.79 -23.70 16.95
CA PHE A 410 19.96 -24.32 16.34
C PHE A 410 21.21 -23.52 16.69
N SER A 411 22.41 -24.12 16.45
CA SER A 411 23.69 -23.43 16.59
C SER A 411 24.55 -23.67 15.35
N ILE A 412 25.31 -22.66 14.97
CA ILE A 412 26.25 -22.68 13.84
C ILE A 412 27.67 -22.60 14.42
N SER A 413 28.52 -23.54 14.05
CA SER A 413 29.89 -23.63 14.57
C SER A 413 30.94 -22.82 13.80
N ASN A 414 30.61 -22.35 12.59
CA ASN A 414 31.42 -21.46 11.76
C ASN A 414 30.44 -20.67 10.87
N ASN A 415 30.82 -19.45 10.47
CA ASN A 415 30.02 -18.70 9.50
C ASN A 415 29.65 -19.56 8.30
N TRP A 416 28.36 -19.56 7.96
CA TRP A 416 27.83 -20.36 6.86
C TRP A 416 27.17 -19.46 5.79
N PRO A 417 27.86 -19.20 4.67
CA PRO A 417 27.28 -18.52 3.51
C PRO A 417 26.23 -19.44 2.88
N ILE A 418 24.97 -19.05 2.91
CA ILE A 418 23.85 -19.86 2.43
C ILE A 418 23.43 -19.53 1.00
N GLU A 419 23.72 -18.31 0.55
CA GLU A 419 23.40 -17.87 -0.80
C GLU A 419 24.36 -16.75 -1.21
N GLN A 420 25.17 -17.01 -2.24
CA GLN A 420 26.04 -16.02 -2.83
C GLN A 420 25.25 -15.16 -3.79
N MET A 421 25.41 -13.85 -3.70
CA MET A 421 24.76 -12.87 -4.56
C MET A 421 25.82 -12.08 -5.35
N GLU A 422 25.35 -11.20 -6.23
CA GLU A 422 26.19 -10.24 -6.92
C GLU A 422 26.28 -8.92 -6.12
N GLU A 423 27.40 -8.23 -6.14
CA GLU A 423 27.44 -6.81 -5.78
C GLU A 423 26.55 -6.06 -6.77
N ALA A 424 25.50 -5.41 -6.30
CA ALA A 424 24.51 -4.80 -7.18
C ALA A 424 24.14 -3.37 -6.80
N LEU A 425 23.82 -3.11 -5.54
CA LEU A 425 23.16 -1.89 -5.11
C LEU A 425 23.98 -1.08 -4.10
N MET A 426 25.27 -1.26 -4.01
CA MET A 426 26.11 -0.43 -3.15
C MET A 426 26.03 1.05 -3.54
N PRO A 427 26.03 1.98 -2.57
CA PRO A 427 25.97 3.40 -2.83
C PRO A 427 27.22 3.90 -3.58
N VAL A 428 27.03 4.91 -4.41
CA VAL A 428 28.15 5.59 -5.11
C VAL A 428 28.88 6.60 -4.22
N ARG A 429 28.27 6.95 -3.08
CA ARG A 429 28.83 7.92 -2.11
C ARG A 429 28.97 7.28 -0.73
N PRO A 430 30.09 7.50 -0.03
CA PRO A 430 30.23 6.98 1.33
C PRO A 430 29.35 7.77 2.31
N PHE A 431 28.82 7.07 3.27
CA PHE A 431 28.17 7.61 4.47
C PHE A 431 28.38 6.64 5.62
N ASP A 432 28.14 7.07 6.85
CA ASP A 432 28.25 6.21 8.02
C ASP A 432 26.88 5.60 8.33
N ARG A 433 26.82 4.28 8.42
CA ARG A 433 25.66 3.53 8.84
C ARG A 433 25.71 3.18 10.33
N MET A 434 24.54 3.08 10.94
CA MET A 434 24.38 2.57 12.29
C MET A 434 24.66 1.07 12.34
N VAL A 435 25.40 0.64 13.34
CA VAL A 435 25.63 -0.77 13.64
C VAL A 435 25.39 -1.03 15.13
N MET A 436 24.92 -2.22 15.47
CA MET A 436 24.81 -2.64 16.86
C MET A 436 26.02 -3.45 17.24
N LYS A 437 26.59 -3.15 18.41
CA LYS A 437 27.68 -3.92 19.04
C LYS A 437 27.28 -4.32 20.42
N SER A 438 27.81 -5.43 20.91
CA SER A 438 27.59 -5.88 22.28
C SER A 438 28.79 -5.52 23.17
N SER A 439 28.52 -5.02 24.38
CA SER A 439 29.52 -4.78 25.38
C SER A 439 29.96 -6.05 26.13
N ILE A 440 29.31 -7.18 25.87
CA ILE A 440 29.63 -8.49 26.44
C ILE A 440 29.71 -9.56 25.33
N THR A 441 30.56 -10.55 25.52
CA THR A 441 30.63 -11.74 24.66
C THR A 441 29.56 -12.74 25.06
N GLU A 442 28.92 -13.37 24.09
CA GLU A 442 28.03 -14.51 24.32
C GLU A 442 28.84 -15.78 24.54
N GLU A 443 29.37 -15.97 25.75
CA GLU A 443 29.93 -17.26 26.12
C GLU A 443 28.77 -18.24 26.37
N GLU A 444 28.88 -19.49 25.86
CA GLU A 444 27.89 -20.54 26.17
C GLU A 444 27.90 -20.79 27.69
N PRO A 445 26.76 -20.69 28.36
CA PRO A 445 26.68 -21.11 29.74
C PRO A 445 26.80 -22.63 29.82
N ASP A 446 27.52 -23.13 30.77
CA ASP A 446 27.54 -24.55 31.12
C ASP A 446 26.09 -25.09 31.17
N THR A 447 25.88 -26.30 30.64
CA THR A 447 24.60 -26.97 30.38
C THR A 447 23.52 -26.69 31.46
N PRO A 448 22.40 -26.04 31.12
CA PRO A 448 21.36 -25.71 32.09
C PRO A 448 20.52 -26.93 32.48
N ALA A 449 20.06 -26.95 33.72
CA ALA A 449 19.08 -27.90 34.22
C ALA A 449 17.66 -27.56 33.73
N TYR A 450 16.92 -28.63 33.41
CA TYR A 450 15.54 -28.57 32.88
C TYR A 450 14.54 -28.15 33.96
N ILE A 451 13.60 -27.27 33.65
CA ILE A 451 12.40 -27.02 34.45
C ILE A 451 11.18 -27.05 33.53
N ASP A 452 10.30 -28.03 33.70
CA ASP A 452 8.97 -28.04 33.11
C ASP A 452 8.20 -26.81 33.62
N GLY A 453 7.65 -26.02 32.69
CA GLY A 453 6.79 -24.88 33.02
C GLY A 453 5.57 -25.36 33.82
N PRO A 454 5.06 -24.54 34.78
CA PRO A 454 3.92 -24.93 35.60
C PRO A 454 2.69 -25.24 34.72
N THR A 455 2.02 -26.34 35.02
CA THR A 455 0.75 -26.73 34.40
C THR A 455 -0.38 -25.83 34.95
N ALA A 456 -1.52 -25.76 34.26
CA ALA A 456 -2.70 -25.04 34.75
C ALA A 456 -3.12 -25.49 36.19
N ALA A 457 -2.84 -26.74 36.56
CA ALA A 457 -3.04 -27.28 37.90
C ALA A 457 -2.03 -26.69 38.89
N ASP A 458 -0.79 -26.46 38.48
CA ASP A 458 0.26 -25.86 39.32
C ASP A 458 -0.02 -24.38 39.55
N ILE A 459 -0.54 -23.66 38.54
CA ILE A 459 -0.94 -22.25 38.68
C ILE A 459 -2.17 -22.10 39.55
N ALA A 460 -3.16 -22.99 39.45
CA ALA A 460 -4.32 -23.02 40.35
C ALA A 460 -3.92 -23.40 41.79
N ALA A 461 -2.96 -24.30 41.94
CA ALA A 461 -2.38 -24.68 43.26
C ALA A 461 -1.58 -23.51 43.85
N ALA A 462 -0.79 -22.79 43.01
CA ALA A 462 -0.03 -21.63 43.44
C ALA A 462 -0.95 -20.47 43.85
N ALA A 463 -2.00 -20.17 43.05
CA ALA A 463 -3.00 -19.16 43.41
C ALA A 463 -3.74 -19.51 44.74
N SER A 464 -4.01 -20.79 44.95
CA SER A 464 -4.61 -21.27 46.23
C SER A 464 -3.60 -21.23 47.38
N ALA A 465 -2.32 -21.45 47.14
CA ALA A 465 -1.24 -21.37 48.10
C ALA A 465 -0.91 -19.92 48.50
N ILE A 466 -0.93 -18.98 47.51
CA ILE A 466 -0.74 -17.56 47.78
C ILE A 466 -1.88 -16.99 48.66
N ALA A 467 -3.10 -17.52 48.47
CA ALA A 467 -4.23 -17.15 49.33
C ALA A 467 -4.14 -17.73 50.76
N ALA A 468 -3.28 -18.75 50.99
CA ALA A 468 -3.15 -19.47 52.27
C ALA A 468 -1.86 -19.19 53.04
N ALA A 469 -0.83 -18.60 52.45
CA ALA A 469 0.48 -18.36 53.07
C ALA A 469 0.81 -16.86 53.15
N GLY A 470 0.47 -16.25 54.25
CA GLY A 470 1.33 -15.22 54.83
C GLY A 470 2.49 -15.90 55.52
N GLN A 471 3.71 -15.94 54.89
CA GLN A 471 5.02 -15.79 55.51
C GLN A 471 6.16 -16.45 54.74
N GLU A 472 7.23 -15.67 54.67
CA GLU A 472 8.66 -15.99 54.47
C GLU A 472 9.11 -16.69 53.20
N GLU A 473 9.68 -15.89 52.32
CA GLU A 473 10.52 -16.24 51.17
C GLU A 473 11.81 -16.91 51.67
N GLN A 474 12.07 -18.14 51.21
CA GLN A 474 13.42 -18.61 50.93
C GLN A 474 13.59 -18.63 49.43
N GLU A 475 14.38 -17.69 48.95
CA GLU A 475 14.88 -17.67 47.58
C GLU A 475 15.79 -18.89 47.34
N ASP A 476 15.26 -19.94 46.70
CA ASP A 476 16.11 -20.86 45.95
C ASP A 476 16.51 -20.15 44.65
N GLU A 477 17.78 -19.75 44.58
CA GLU A 477 18.40 -19.24 43.35
C GLU A 477 18.39 -20.31 42.26
N VAL A 478 17.30 -20.39 41.51
CA VAL A 478 17.31 -21.00 40.18
C VAL A 478 17.97 -19.97 39.25
N GLN A 479 19.18 -20.24 38.80
CA GLN A 479 19.85 -19.42 37.80
C GLN A 479 19.06 -19.48 36.51
N HIS A 480 18.06 -18.61 36.36
CA HIS A 480 17.48 -18.30 35.07
C HIS A 480 18.57 -17.66 34.20
N ILE A 481 18.88 -18.27 33.06
CA ILE A 481 19.77 -17.65 32.05
C ILE A 481 19.01 -16.43 31.55
N ASP A 482 19.41 -15.27 31.98
CA ASP A 482 18.84 -14.00 31.56
C ASP A 482 19.31 -13.67 30.16
N ARG A 483 18.58 -14.21 29.14
CA ARG A 483 18.84 -13.95 27.72
C ARG A 483 18.70 -12.46 27.39
N ASP A 484 17.81 -11.74 28.05
CA ASP A 484 17.64 -10.30 27.88
C ASP A 484 18.87 -9.50 28.37
N ARG A 485 19.78 -10.13 29.15
CA ARG A 485 21.05 -9.51 29.53
C ARG A 485 21.91 -9.16 28.32
N PHE A 486 21.95 -10.03 27.30
CA PHE A 486 22.72 -9.80 26.07
C PHE A 486 22.08 -8.66 25.27
N ASP A 487 20.76 -8.61 25.16
CA ASP A 487 20.05 -7.55 24.46
C ASP A 487 20.26 -6.19 25.13
N ARG A 488 20.29 -6.15 26.48
CA ARG A 488 20.57 -4.93 27.26
C ARG A 488 22.03 -4.46 27.15
N ALA A 489 22.93 -5.29 26.64
CA ALA A 489 24.33 -4.95 26.45
C ALA A 489 24.61 -4.33 25.07
N LEU A 490 23.60 -4.22 24.21
CA LEU A 490 23.71 -3.61 22.88
C LEU A 490 23.90 -2.09 22.99
N TYR A 491 24.72 -1.54 22.09
CA TYR A 491 24.93 -0.11 21.94
C TYR A 491 25.14 0.24 20.48
N ILE A 492 24.86 1.50 20.13
CA ILE A 492 25.03 2.03 18.79
C ILE A 492 26.48 2.41 18.56
N ASP A 493 27.03 2.01 17.41
CA ASP A 493 28.23 2.52 16.81
C ASP A 493 27.96 2.90 15.35
N TYR A 494 28.91 3.53 14.68
CA TYR A 494 28.78 3.94 13.27
C TYR A 494 29.97 3.47 12.49
N GLU A 495 29.73 2.92 11.29
CA GLU A 495 30.76 2.42 10.40
C GLU A 495 30.54 2.97 8.98
N PRO A 496 31.60 3.30 8.23
CA PRO A 496 31.45 3.75 6.85
C PRO A 496 30.90 2.62 5.99
N VAL A 497 29.95 2.94 5.12
CA VAL A 497 29.40 2.01 4.15
C VAL A 497 30.35 1.86 2.98
N ALA A 498 30.56 0.61 2.50
CA ALA A 498 31.31 0.34 1.29
C ALA A 498 30.64 1.03 0.08
N VAL A 499 31.46 1.57 -0.79
CA VAL A 499 30.98 2.17 -2.03
C VAL A 499 31.13 1.21 -3.19
N ARG A 500 30.30 1.43 -4.21
CA ARG A 500 30.24 0.63 -5.43
C ARG A 500 31.60 0.44 -6.07
N SER A 501 31.95 -0.81 -6.37
CA SER A 501 33.21 -1.20 -6.98
C SER A 501 33.10 -1.71 -8.43
N ILE A 502 31.85 -2.00 -8.85
CA ILE A 502 31.55 -2.58 -10.17
C ILE A 502 31.42 -1.51 -11.26
N ASP A 503 31.75 -1.91 -12.50
CA ASP A 503 31.53 -1.11 -13.69
C ASP A 503 30.21 -1.54 -14.36
N ASP A 504 29.16 -0.71 -14.16
CA ASP A 504 27.81 -0.97 -14.69
C ASP A 504 27.80 -1.11 -16.20
N TYR A 505 28.54 -0.25 -16.90
CA TYR A 505 28.61 -0.32 -18.37
C TYR A 505 29.18 -1.65 -18.82
N LYS A 506 30.21 -2.13 -18.15
CA LYS A 506 30.82 -3.43 -18.46
C LYS A 506 29.81 -4.55 -18.26
N ARG A 507 29.11 -4.58 -17.10
CA ARG A 507 28.07 -5.58 -16.80
C ARG A 507 26.94 -5.56 -17.85
N ILE A 508 26.43 -4.38 -18.20
CA ILE A 508 25.39 -4.20 -19.20
C ILE A 508 25.85 -4.74 -20.58
N PHE A 509 27.05 -4.34 -21.03
CA PHE A 509 27.54 -4.73 -22.36
C PHE A 509 27.93 -6.21 -22.46
N GLU A 510 28.35 -6.84 -21.38
CA GLU A 510 28.61 -8.28 -21.32
C GLU A 510 27.31 -9.11 -21.35
N ASN A 511 26.20 -8.53 -20.95
CA ASN A 511 24.88 -9.20 -20.83
C ASN A 511 23.86 -8.72 -21.88
N LEU A 512 24.28 -8.09 -22.97
CA LEU A 512 23.37 -7.70 -24.04
C LEU A 512 22.68 -8.94 -24.65
N PRO A 513 21.35 -8.89 -24.87
CA PRO A 513 20.65 -9.99 -25.50
C PRO A 513 21.05 -10.15 -26.98
N ALA A 514 20.91 -11.38 -27.49
CA ALA A 514 21.13 -11.64 -28.91
C ALA A 514 19.96 -11.10 -29.75
N GLU A 515 20.28 -10.40 -30.84
CA GLU A 515 19.26 -9.89 -31.76
C GLU A 515 18.55 -11.03 -32.51
N LEU A 516 17.22 -10.97 -32.51
CA LEU A 516 16.39 -11.82 -33.37
C LEU A 516 16.40 -11.25 -34.80
N PRO A 517 16.83 -12.02 -35.81
CA PRO A 517 16.83 -11.52 -37.18
C PRO A 517 15.45 -11.10 -37.65
N TYR A 518 15.35 -9.91 -38.26
CA TYR A 518 14.08 -9.40 -38.72
C TYR A 518 13.42 -10.31 -39.78
N ALA A 519 12.20 -10.74 -39.56
CA ALA A 519 11.46 -11.69 -40.38
C ALA A 519 10.16 -11.07 -40.91
N LEU A 520 10.28 -10.24 -41.97
CA LEU A 520 9.15 -9.57 -42.62
C LEU A 520 8.04 -10.55 -43.08
N GLY A 521 6.79 -10.17 -42.82
CA GLY A 521 5.61 -10.67 -43.54
C GLY A 521 5.17 -12.08 -43.19
N LYS A 522 5.52 -12.60 -41.99
CA LYS A 522 5.00 -13.91 -41.57
C LYS A 522 3.51 -13.88 -41.23
N GLY A 523 2.95 -12.70 -40.91
CA GLY A 523 1.54 -12.51 -40.52
C GLY A 523 1.12 -13.29 -39.28
N LEU A 524 2.08 -13.52 -38.34
CA LEU A 524 1.83 -14.19 -37.08
C LEU A 524 1.06 -13.26 -36.14
N VAL A 525 0.11 -13.81 -35.38
CA VAL A 525 -0.60 -13.10 -34.33
C VAL A 525 -0.22 -13.67 -32.96
N LEU A 526 -0.35 -12.88 -31.90
CA LEU A 526 0.04 -13.30 -30.56
C LEU A 526 -0.67 -14.60 -30.11
N ASN A 527 -1.90 -14.83 -30.58
CA ASN A 527 -2.61 -16.08 -30.33
C ASN A 527 -1.93 -17.31 -30.95
N ASP A 528 -1.09 -17.15 -31.98
CA ASP A 528 -0.31 -18.26 -32.54
C ASP A 528 0.74 -18.76 -31.56
N VAL A 529 1.34 -17.83 -30.80
CA VAL A 529 2.25 -18.17 -29.68
C VAL A 529 1.50 -18.90 -28.58
N ARG A 530 0.34 -18.36 -28.16
CA ARG A 530 -0.50 -18.94 -27.11
C ARG A 530 -0.94 -20.39 -27.45
N GLU A 531 -1.22 -20.66 -28.69
CA GLU A 531 -1.62 -21.99 -29.16
C GLU A 531 -0.44 -22.89 -29.56
N GLY A 532 0.80 -22.39 -29.42
CA GLY A 532 2.02 -23.15 -29.74
C GLY A 532 2.26 -23.35 -31.23
N ARG A 533 1.65 -22.55 -32.11
CA ARG A 533 1.87 -22.59 -33.54
C ARG A 533 3.18 -21.93 -33.98
N CYS A 534 3.68 -20.98 -33.17
CA CYS A 534 5.00 -20.38 -33.31
C CYS A 534 5.59 -20.09 -31.92
N THR A 535 6.87 -19.79 -31.88
CA THR A 535 7.55 -19.36 -30.66
C THR A 535 7.36 -17.85 -30.45
N MET A 536 7.60 -17.37 -29.22
CA MET A 536 7.64 -15.93 -28.94
C MET A 536 8.71 -15.24 -29.77
N ASP A 537 9.89 -15.84 -29.92
CA ASP A 537 10.98 -15.27 -30.71
C ASP A 537 10.60 -15.11 -32.19
N GLU A 538 9.88 -16.08 -32.78
CA GLU A 538 9.38 -15.99 -34.15
C GLU A 538 8.34 -14.89 -34.32
N PHE A 539 7.49 -14.68 -33.30
CA PHE A 539 6.51 -13.60 -33.26
C PHE A 539 7.19 -12.23 -33.13
N ILE A 540 8.12 -12.08 -32.18
CA ILE A 540 8.85 -10.82 -31.95
C ILE A 540 9.75 -10.46 -33.14
N ALA A 541 10.35 -11.42 -33.81
CA ALA A 541 11.21 -11.18 -34.96
C ALA A 541 10.52 -10.46 -36.12
N GLN A 542 9.18 -10.51 -36.23
CA GLN A 542 8.44 -9.81 -37.29
C GLN A 542 8.11 -8.35 -36.98
N LEU A 543 8.25 -7.91 -35.73
CA LEU A 543 7.97 -6.53 -35.31
C LEU A 543 9.01 -5.58 -35.91
N SER A 544 8.55 -4.49 -36.52
CA SER A 544 9.42 -3.41 -36.98
C SER A 544 9.95 -2.58 -35.82
N ASP A 545 10.96 -1.76 -36.04
CA ASP A 545 11.52 -0.85 -35.04
C ASP A 545 10.45 0.11 -34.50
N LYS A 546 9.52 0.54 -35.39
CA LYS A 546 8.37 1.36 -35.00
C LYS A 546 7.47 0.63 -34.01
N GLU A 547 7.09 -0.60 -34.27
CA GLU A 547 6.22 -1.41 -33.42
C GLU A 547 6.90 -1.75 -32.09
N LEU A 548 8.22 -2.04 -32.13
CA LEU A 548 9.02 -2.23 -30.93
C LEU A 548 9.12 -0.94 -30.07
N ALA A 549 9.22 0.23 -30.71
CA ALA A 549 9.19 1.51 -30.01
C ALA A 549 7.81 1.87 -29.46
N GLN A 550 6.73 1.38 -30.09
CA GLN A 550 5.37 1.62 -29.61
C GLN A 550 4.99 0.75 -28.40
N ILE A 551 5.34 -0.54 -28.42
CA ILE A 551 4.87 -1.50 -27.41
C ILE A 551 5.40 -1.20 -26.01
N VAL A 552 6.56 -0.54 -25.88
CA VAL A 552 7.16 -0.16 -24.60
C VAL A 552 6.50 1.07 -23.95
N ARG A 553 5.36 1.53 -24.47
CA ARG A 553 4.64 2.72 -23.99
C ARG A 553 3.23 2.38 -23.57
N GLY A 554 2.83 2.86 -22.39
CA GLY A 554 1.45 2.85 -21.91
C GLY A 554 0.74 4.15 -22.28
N GLU A 555 -0.53 4.05 -22.66
CA GLU A 555 -1.43 5.18 -22.90
C GLU A 555 -2.18 5.52 -21.62
N GLY A 556 -2.22 6.81 -21.23
CA GLY A 556 -2.79 7.25 -19.97
C GLY A 556 -4.30 7.17 -19.86
N MET A 557 -4.84 7.71 -18.78
CA MET A 557 -6.27 7.83 -18.50
C MET A 557 -6.99 8.47 -19.69
N GLY A 558 -8.15 7.94 -20.03
CA GLY A 558 -8.93 8.40 -21.19
C GLY A 558 -8.67 7.59 -22.46
N SER A 559 -7.84 6.56 -22.43
CA SER A 559 -7.72 5.62 -23.54
C SER A 559 -9.08 5.03 -23.93
N PRO A 560 -9.49 5.12 -25.22
CA PRO A 560 -10.78 4.58 -25.67
C PRO A 560 -10.77 3.05 -25.78
N LEU A 561 -9.65 2.41 -25.54
CA LEU A 561 -9.42 0.97 -25.75
C LEU A 561 -9.81 0.14 -24.52
N VAL A 562 -9.87 0.76 -23.37
CA VAL A 562 -10.13 0.13 -22.07
C VAL A 562 -11.34 0.77 -21.38
N THR A 563 -11.68 0.28 -20.20
CA THR A 563 -12.80 0.80 -19.41
C THR A 563 -12.58 2.29 -19.09
N PRO A 564 -13.57 3.15 -19.39
CA PRO A 564 -13.46 4.58 -19.12
C PRO A 564 -13.17 4.87 -17.64
N GLY A 565 -12.29 5.86 -17.38
CA GLY A 565 -11.93 6.29 -16.04
C GLY A 565 -10.90 5.44 -15.35
N THR A 566 -10.37 4.40 -15.99
CA THR A 566 -9.23 3.63 -15.49
C THR A 566 -7.90 4.33 -15.76
N ALA A 567 -6.86 3.99 -15.00
CA ALA A 567 -5.61 4.75 -14.96
C ALA A 567 -4.82 4.69 -16.28
N ALA A 568 -4.81 3.56 -16.98
CA ALA A 568 -4.03 3.41 -18.22
C ALA A 568 -4.37 2.16 -19.03
N ALA A 569 -3.82 2.13 -20.26
CA ALA A 569 -3.78 0.95 -21.14
C ALA A 569 -2.34 0.70 -21.62
N PHE A 570 -1.96 -0.55 -21.83
CA PHE A 570 -0.70 -0.91 -22.47
C PHE A 570 -0.82 -2.13 -23.39
N GLY A 571 0.26 -2.50 -24.09
CA GLY A 571 0.28 -3.58 -25.07
C GLY A 571 -0.28 -3.10 -26.42
N GLY A 572 -1.49 -3.53 -26.81
CA GLY A 572 -2.11 -3.19 -28.09
C GLY A 572 -2.67 -1.77 -28.16
N VAL A 573 -1.88 -0.74 -27.79
CA VAL A 573 -2.34 0.67 -27.79
C VAL A 573 -2.39 1.30 -29.18
N SER A 574 -1.66 0.77 -30.16
CA SER A 574 -1.73 1.21 -31.57
C SER A 574 -2.54 0.23 -32.43
N GLU A 575 -2.99 0.70 -33.59
CA GLU A 575 -3.71 -0.15 -34.55
C GLU A 575 -2.82 -1.28 -35.08
N ASP A 576 -1.57 -0.93 -35.44
CA ASP A 576 -0.55 -1.88 -35.93
C ASP A 576 -0.35 -3.04 -34.93
N LEU A 577 -0.21 -2.75 -33.63
CA LEU A 577 -0.04 -3.76 -32.58
C LEU A 577 -1.31 -4.62 -32.38
N ARG A 578 -2.52 -4.01 -32.48
CA ARG A 578 -3.78 -4.77 -32.40
C ARG A 578 -4.00 -5.69 -33.59
N GLU A 579 -3.60 -5.30 -34.80
CA GLU A 579 -3.65 -6.17 -35.96
C GLU A 579 -2.78 -7.42 -35.78
N MET A 580 -1.72 -7.34 -34.99
CA MET A 580 -0.90 -8.49 -34.59
C MET A 580 -1.51 -9.31 -33.43
N GLY A 581 -2.74 -9.02 -33.05
CA GLY A 581 -3.44 -9.75 -31.99
C GLY A 581 -2.91 -9.46 -30.57
N ILE A 582 -2.21 -8.33 -30.36
CA ILE A 582 -1.80 -7.90 -29.02
C ILE A 582 -2.98 -7.17 -28.38
N PRO A 583 -3.50 -7.62 -27.23
CA PRO A 583 -4.63 -6.97 -26.58
C PRO A 583 -4.20 -5.66 -25.91
N ALA A 584 -5.12 -4.70 -25.79
CA ALA A 584 -4.98 -3.57 -24.88
C ALA A 584 -5.30 -4.05 -23.46
N VAL A 585 -4.30 -4.04 -22.59
CA VAL A 585 -4.39 -4.45 -21.19
C VAL A 585 -4.79 -3.24 -20.34
N CYS A 586 -5.82 -3.38 -19.53
CA CYS A 586 -6.36 -2.32 -18.68
C CYS A 586 -5.71 -2.29 -17.32
N CYS A 587 -5.19 -1.13 -16.91
CA CYS A 587 -4.70 -0.88 -15.55
C CYS A 587 -5.60 0.11 -14.81
N ASP A 588 -5.82 -0.13 -13.51
CA ASP A 588 -6.53 0.81 -12.66
C ASP A 588 -5.82 1.01 -11.30
N ASP A 589 -5.88 2.22 -10.77
CA ASP A 589 -5.44 2.52 -9.41
C ASP A 589 -6.38 1.84 -8.42
N GLY A 590 -5.84 1.33 -7.36
CA GLY A 590 -5.70 1.66 -6.05
C GLY A 590 -5.51 0.51 -5.14
N PRO A 591 -4.58 0.62 -4.20
CA PRO A 591 -4.44 -0.29 -3.06
C PRO A 591 -5.71 -0.45 -2.20
N SER A 592 -6.55 0.59 -2.12
CA SER A 592 -7.83 0.55 -1.38
C SER A 592 -9.05 0.26 -2.25
N GLY A 593 -8.89 -0.35 -3.45
CA GLY A 593 -9.96 -0.66 -4.41
C GLY A 593 -9.86 0.14 -5.69
N MET A 594 -10.62 -0.25 -6.71
CA MET A 594 -10.57 0.38 -8.03
C MET A 594 -11.02 1.84 -7.99
N ARG A 595 -10.25 2.69 -8.66
CA ARG A 595 -10.52 4.10 -8.76
C ARG A 595 -11.15 4.45 -10.11
N LEU A 596 -12.43 4.18 -10.28
CA LEU A 596 -13.14 4.44 -11.53
C LEU A 596 -13.54 5.92 -11.67
N ASP A 597 -12.58 6.75 -12.12
CA ASP A 597 -12.74 8.22 -12.20
C ASP A 597 -13.79 8.70 -13.24
N CYS A 598 -14.40 7.79 -13.96
CA CYS A 598 -15.52 8.11 -14.85
C CYS A 598 -16.85 8.37 -14.12
N GLY A 599 -16.90 8.18 -12.80
CA GLY A 599 -18.13 8.29 -12.01
C GLY A 599 -18.85 6.95 -11.78
N ASN A 600 -18.30 5.84 -12.28
CA ASN A 600 -18.74 4.52 -11.85
C ASN A 600 -18.28 4.25 -10.43
N HIS A 601 -19.08 3.50 -9.69
CA HIS A 601 -18.77 3.14 -8.31
C HIS A 601 -18.00 1.82 -8.24
N ALA A 602 -17.08 1.75 -7.26
CA ALA A 602 -16.36 0.55 -6.89
C ALA A 602 -16.34 0.38 -5.38
N PHE A 603 -15.92 -0.78 -4.90
CA PHE A 603 -15.83 -1.07 -3.48
C PHE A 603 -14.56 -0.44 -2.89
N SER A 604 -14.71 0.42 -1.86
CA SER A 604 -13.56 0.96 -1.12
C SER A 604 -13.24 0.06 0.06
N LEU A 605 -12.07 -0.55 0.02
CA LEU A 605 -11.52 -1.45 1.04
C LEU A 605 -10.92 -0.68 2.22
N PRO A 606 -10.72 -1.33 3.39
CA PRO A 606 -9.83 -0.82 4.43
C PRO A 606 -8.44 -0.54 3.86
N ASN A 607 -7.75 0.47 4.41
CA ASN A 607 -6.41 0.83 3.96
C ASN A 607 -5.36 -0.26 4.27
N GLY A 608 -4.18 -0.13 3.65
CA GLY A 608 -3.10 -1.12 3.77
C GLY A 608 -2.65 -1.37 5.20
N THR A 609 -2.42 -0.31 5.97
CA THR A 609 -2.04 -0.40 7.40
C THR A 609 -3.07 -1.19 8.21
N MET A 610 -4.37 -0.88 8.04
CA MET A 610 -5.44 -1.60 8.74
C MET A 610 -5.50 -3.08 8.35
N LEU A 611 -5.33 -3.38 7.06
CA LEU A 611 -5.31 -4.76 6.56
C LEU A 611 -4.11 -5.54 7.12
N ALA A 612 -2.96 -4.91 7.25
CA ALA A 612 -1.78 -5.54 7.87
C ALA A 612 -1.96 -5.74 9.39
N CYS A 613 -2.64 -4.81 10.10
CA CYS A 613 -2.98 -4.96 11.51
C CYS A 613 -3.83 -6.20 11.82
N THR A 614 -4.46 -6.81 10.83
CA THR A 614 -5.19 -8.08 10.99
C THR A 614 -4.26 -9.24 11.27
N PHE A 615 -2.98 -9.22 10.82
CA PHE A 615 -2.06 -10.35 10.83
C PHE A 615 -2.69 -11.64 10.27
N ASP A 616 -3.56 -11.51 9.28
CA ASP A 616 -4.38 -12.60 8.74
C ASP A 616 -4.21 -12.70 7.21
N ARG A 617 -3.35 -13.64 6.76
CA ARG A 617 -3.09 -13.89 5.35
C ARG A 617 -4.35 -14.35 4.59
N GLU A 618 -5.13 -15.23 5.22
CA GLU A 618 -6.31 -15.83 4.57
C GLU A 618 -7.44 -14.81 4.39
N LEU A 619 -7.67 -13.93 5.38
CA LEU A 619 -8.65 -12.86 5.28
C LEU A 619 -8.27 -11.87 4.16
N ASN A 620 -6.98 -11.49 4.07
CA ASN A 620 -6.48 -10.63 3.00
C ASN A 620 -6.64 -11.30 1.63
N ARG A 621 -6.25 -12.58 1.48
CA ARG A 621 -6.42 -13.34 0.24
C ARG A 621 -7.88 -13.40 -0.20
N LYS A 622 -8.78 -13.73 0.74
CA LYS A 622 -10.23 -13.80 0.48
C LYS A 622 -10.79 -12.44 0.04
N LEU A 623 -10.42 -11.36 0.72
CA LEU A 623 -10.89 -10.01 0.42
C LEU A 623 -10.45 -9.57 -0.99
N PHE A 624 -9.20 -9.82 -1.36
CA PHE A 624 -8.66 -9.50 -2.68
C PHE A 624 -9.15 -10.43 -3.79
N SER A 625 -9.62 -11.62 -3.46
CA SER A 625 -10.35 -12.48 -4.40
C SER A 625 -11.70 -11.84 -4.82
N PHE A 626 -12.43 -11.21 -3.90
CA PHE A 626 -13.62 -10.43 -4.25
C PHE A 626 -13.28 -9.19 -5.10
N LEU A 627 -12.22 -8.47 -4.76
CA LEU A 627 -11.73 -7.37 -5.58
C LEU A 627 -11.37 -7.84 -6.99
N GLY A 628 -10.72 -9.00 -7.13
CA GLY A 628 -10.43 -9.62 -8.43
C GLY A 628 -11.69 -9.91 -9.26
N LEU A 629 -12.76 -10.38 -8.64
CA LEU A 629 -14.07 -10.55 -9.31
C LEU A 629 -14.67 -9.22 -9.74
N GLU A 630 -14.54 -8.17 -8.91
CA GLU A 630 -14.99 -6.82 -9.25
C GLU A 630 -14.18 -6.22 -10.40
N MET A 631 -12.85 -6.47 -10.43
CA MET A 631 -12.00 -6.10 -11.56
C MET A 631 -12.45 -6.77 -12.85
N LEU A 632 -12.71 -8.07 -12.83
CA LEU A 632 -13.23 -8.81 -13.99
C LEU A 632 -14.56 -8.23 -14.50
N LYS A 633 -15.50 -7.92 -13.58
CA LYS A 633 -16.77 -7.26 -13.93
C LYS A 633 -16.52 -5.95 -14.67
N ASN A 634 -15.55 -5.18 -14.22
CA ASN A 634 -15.20 -3.87 -14.81
C ASN A 634 -14.16 -3.95 -15.94
N ARG A 635 -13.75 -5.17 -16.34
CA ARG A 635 -12.75 -5.42 -17.40
C ARG A 635 -11.40 -4.75 -17.13
N VAL A 636 -11.00 -4.74 -15.87
CA VAL A 636 -9.68 -4.31 -15.42
C VAL A 636 -8.79 -5.54 -15.30
N ASP A 637 -7.62 -5.51 -15.90
CA ASP A 637 -6.69 -6.65 -15.96
C ASP A 637 -5.59 -6.55 -14.89
N CYS A 638 -5.18 -5.32 -14.52
CA CYS A 638 -4.14 -5.04 -13.54
C CYS A 638 -4.62 -4.01 -12.50
N LEU A 639 -4.42 -4.30 -11.22
CA LEU A 639 -4.54 -3.35 -10.14
C LEU A 639 -3.16 -2.75 -9.86
N LEU A 640 -3.04 -1.41 -9.81
CA LEU A 640 -1.80 -0.72 -9.41
C LEU A 640 -1.67 -0.73 -7.88
N GLY A 641 -1.42 -1.90 -7.37
CA GLY A 641 -1.31 -2.23 -5.94
C GLY A 641 -1.00 -3.73 -5.75
N PRO A 642 -0.64 -4.14 -4.53
CA PRO A 642 -0.48 -3.33 -3.32
C PRO A 642 0.77 -2.42 -3.31
N GLY A 643 0.69 -1.33 -2.51
CA GLY A 643 1.86 -0.55 -2.13
C GLY A 643 2.58 -1.25 -0.98
N ILE A 644 3.88 -1.51 -1.11
CA ILE A 644 4.63 -2.35 -0.15
C ILE A 644 5.97 -1.76 0.30
N ASN A 645 6.09 -0.43 0.27
CA ASN A 645 7.24 0.23 0.88
C ASN A 645 7.15 0.17 2.41
N ILE A 646 8.27 0.31 3.06
CA ILE A 646 8.39 0.19 4.52
C ILE A 646 7.98 1.50 5.21
N HIS A 647 7.30 1.42 6.36
CA HIS A 647 7.06 2.55 7.24
C HIS A 647 8.37 2.96 7.93
N ARG A 648 9.28 3.59 7.16
CA ARG A 648 10.58 4.05 7.67
C ARG A 648 10.45 5.21 8.66
N ASN A 649 9.50 6.10 8.39
CA ASN A 649 9.25 7.28 9.21
C ASN A 649 7.74 7.50 9.35
N PRO A 650 7.22 7.84 10.54
CA PRO A 650 5.78 8.02 10.75
C PRO A 650 5.18 9.19 9.97
N LEU A 651 5.99 10.13 9.50
CA LEU A 651 5.53 11.30 8.76
C LEU A 651 5.30 11.02 7.26
N ASN A 652 5.77 9.91 6.70
CA ASN A 652 5.55 9.62 5.28
C ASN A 652 4.05 9.62 4.95
N GLY A 653 3.66 10.41 3.97
CA GLY A 653 2.25 10.63 3.61
C GLY A 653 1.52 9.37 3.12
N ARG A 654 2.23 8.43 2.51
CA ARG A 654 1.67 7.19 1.94
C ARG A 654 1.73 5.98 2.85
N ASN A 655 2.14 6.09 4.12
CA ASN A 655 2.10 4.96 5.04
C ASN A 655 0.70 4.33 5.13
N PHE A 656 -0.38 5.11 4.96
CA PHE A 656 -1.75 4.60 5.01
C PHE A 656 -2.04 3.44 4.05
N GLU A 657 -1.41 3.43 2.87
CA GLU A 657 -1.58 2.40 1.86
C GLU A 657 -0.50 1.31 1.92
N TYR A 658 0.60 1.57 2.61
CA TYR A 658 1.63 0.59 2.90
C TYR A 658 1.24 -0.25 4.13
N PHE A 659 2.07 -1.18 4.54
CA PHE A 659 1.64 -2.17 5.53
C PHE A 659 2.28 -2.02 6.89
N SER A 660 3.61 -1.85 6.96
CA SER A 660 4.34 -2.02 8.22
C SER A 660 5.76 -1.45 8.18
N GLU A 661 6.34 -1.24 9.36
CA GLU A 661 7.77 -1.08 9.56
C GLU A 661 8.55 -2.40 9.38
N ASP A 662 7.84 -3.56 9.41
CA ASP A 662 8.44 -4.88 9.26
C ASP A 662 8.32 -5.41 7.82
N PRO A 663 9.44 -5.75 7.15
CA PRO A 663 9.44 -6.21 5.77
C PRO A 663 8.88 -7.62 5.58
N PHE A 664 8.95 -8.48 6.61
CA PHE A 664 8.38 -9.83 6.52
C PHE A 664 6.86 -9.77 6.55
N LEU A 665 6.28 -9.07 7.53
CA LEU A 665 4.83 -8.84 7.57
C LEU A 665 4.33 -8.19 6.28
N THR A 666 5.04 -7.17 5.79
CA THR A 666 4.73 -6.49 4.54
C THR A 666 4.68 -7.46 3.36
N GLY A 667 5.71 -8.30 3.20
CA GLY A 667 5.79 -9.25 2.09
C GLY A 667 4.72 -10.35 2.15
N GLU A 668 4.41 -10.85 3.34
CA GLU A 668 3.40 -11.89 3.54
C GLU A 668 1.98 -11.41 3.25
N ILE A 669 1.62 -10.19 3.72
CA ILE A 669 0.30 -9.60 3.43
C ILE A 669 0.19 -9.26 1.94
N ALA A 670 1.25 -8.71 1.33
CA ALA A 670 1.29 -8.46 -0.11
C ALA A 670 1.09 -9.75 -0.91
N SER A 671 1.81 -10.83 -0.54
CA SER A 671 1.68 -12.13 -1.19
C SER A 671 0.25 -12.67 -1.13
N ALA A 672 -0.40 -12.54 0.02
CA ALA A 672 -1.79 -12.97 0.19
C ALA A 672 -2.75 -12.17 -0.72
N GLN A 673 -2.59 -10.87 -0.81
CA GLN A 673 -3.41 -10.01 -1.67
C GLN A 673 -3.20 -10.31 -3.15
N ILE A 674 -1.94 -10.50 -3.58
CA ILE A 674 -1.61 -10.88 -4.96
C ILE A 674 -2.21 -12.23 -5.32
N GLN A 675 -2.09 -13.23 -4.45
CA GLN A 675 -2.69 -14.54 -4.66
C GLN A 675 -4.20 -14.45 -4.82
N GLY A 676 -4.89 -13.66 -3.99
CA GLY A 676 -6.33 -13.42 -4.09
C GLY A 676 -6.74 -12.85 -5.46
N LEU A 677 -6.00 -11.87 -5.98
CA LEU A 677 -6.22 -11.31 -7.32
C LEU A 677 -5.97 -12.35 -8.42
N GLN A 678 -4.83 -13.04 -8.36
CA GLN A 678 -4.40 -14.00 -9.39
C GLN A 678 -5.30 -15.23 -9.46
N GLU A 679 -5.94 -15.65 -8.37
CA GLU A 679 -6.95 -16.72 -8.37
C GLU A 679 -8.13 -16.38 -9.30
N GLN A 680 -8.42 -15.11 -9.50
CA GLN A 680 -9.47 -14.66 -10.43
C GLN A 680 -8.96 -14.42 -11.86
N GLY A 681 -7.64 -14.45 -12.06
CA GLY A 681 -7.02 -14.26 -13.38
C GLY A 681 -6.68 -12.80 -13.68
N VAL A 682 -6.67 -11.93 -12.68
CA VAL A 682 -6.18 -10.56 -12.75
C VAL A 682 -4.87 -10.42 -12.00
N SER A 683 -4.12 -9.34 -12.21
CA SER A 683 -2.79 -9.17 -11.64
C SER A 683 -2.73 -7.96 -10.71
N GLY A 684 -2.00 -8.10 -9.58
CA GLY A 684 -1.52 -6.94 -8.83
C GLY A 684 -0.17 -6.47 -9.38
N VAL A 685 0.07 -5.16 -9.31
CA VAL A 685 1.33 -4.50 -9.63
C VAL A 685 1.94 -4.00 -8.34
N ILE A 686 2.92 -4.72 -7.81
CA ILE A 686 3.57 -4.33 -6.54
C ILE A 686 4.38 -3.04 -6.74
N LYS A 687 4.21 -2.10 -5.81
CA LYS A 687 4.78 -0.75 -5.91
C LYS A 687 5.24 -0.21 -4.55
N HIS A 688 6.13 0.76 -4.50
CA HIS A 688 6.95 1.35 -5.57
C HIS A 688 8.38 0.83 -5.42
N PHE A 689 8.90 0.16 -6.40
CA PHE A 689 10.17 -0.58 -6.36
C PHE A 689 11.35 0.34 -6.71
N CYS A 690 12.13 0.77 -5.71
CA CYS A 690 12.00 0.59 -4.27
C CYS A 690 12.29 1.91 -3.52
N ALA A 691 12.34 1.83 -2.19
CA ALA A 691 12.74 2.94 -1.31
C ALA A 691 11.91 4.23 -1.43
N ASN A 692 10.61 4.13 -1.81
CA ASN A 692 9.68 5.26 -1.79
C ASN A 692 9.14 5.48 -0.36
N ASN A 693 9.99 5.98 0.55
CA ASN A 693 9.69 6.13 1.97
C ASN A 693 9.43 7.58 2.36
N ARG A 694 9.25 8.47 1.38
CA ARG A 694 8.97 9.89 1.53
C ARG A 694 8.28 10.41 0.28
N GLU A 695 7.28 11.28 0.47
CA GLU A 695 6.49 11.85 -0.63
C GLU A 695 7.00 13.22 -1.08
N SER A 696 7.43 14.04 -0.14
CA SER A 696 7.95 15.38 -0.46
C SER A 696 9.19 15.26 -1.35
N ARG A 697 9.13 15.86 -2.56
CA ARG A 697 10.21 15.84 -3.57
C ARG A 697 10.59 14.44 -4.06
N ARG A 698 9.65 13.48 -4.03
CA ARG A 698 9.88 12.08 -4.37
C ARG A 698 10.46 11.83 -5.76
N ARG A 699 10.37 12.81 -6.69
CA ARG A 699 10.89 12.69 -8.06
C ARG A 699 12.36 13.02 -8.20
N THR A 700 12.90 13.84 -7.31
CA THR A 700 14.28 14.34 -7.36
C THR A 700 15.11 13.92 -6.16
N MET A 701 14.49 13.27 -5.18
CA MET A 701 15.16 12.79 -3.99
C MET A 701 16.02 11.57 -4.29
N ASP A 702 17.26 11.59 -3.81
CA ASP A 702 18.16 10.44 -3.80
C ASP A 702 18.14 9.75 -2.43
N SER A 703 17.81 8.47 -2.42
CA SER A 703 17.86 7.62 -1.24
C SER A 703 19.23 6.93 -1.18
N ALA A 704 20.10 7.41 -0.29
CA ALA A 704 21.40 6.79 -0.03
C ALA A 704 21.26 5.68 1.01
N VAL A 705 21.37 4.44 0.55
CA VAL A 705 21.07 3.23 1.33
C VAL A 705 22.18 2.20 1.16
N SER A 706 22.62 1.53 2.24
CA SER A 706 23.54 0.40 2.15
C SER A 706 22.89 -0.78 1.40
N GLU A 707 23.69 -1.60 0.73
CA GLU A 707 23.13 -2.78 0.06
C GLU A 707 22.54 -3.77 1.07
N ARG A 708 23.11 -3.85 2.28
CA ARG A 708 22.57 -4.62 3.38
C ARG A 708 21.15 -4.18 3.76
N ALA A 709 20.95 -2.88 4.03
CA ALA A 709 19.64 -2.36 4.36
C ALA A 709 18.63 -2.54 3.21
N LEU A 710 19.07 -2.38 1.97
CA LEU A 710 18.22 -2.65 0.81
C LEU A 710 17.74 -4.11 0.83
N ARG A 711 18.63 -5.08 0.99
CA ARG A 711 18.29 -6.50 0.91
C ARG A 711 17.53 -7.02 2.14
N GLU A 712 17.89 -6.57 3.34
CA GLU A 712 17.24 -7.03 4.58
C GLU A 712 15.90 -6.32 4.87
N ILE A 713 15.71 -5.06 4.40
CA ILE A 713 14.56 -4.22 4.75
C ILE A 713 13.78 -3.79 3.50
N TYR A 714 14.35 -2.94 2.64
CA TYR A 714 13.57 -2.20 1.63
C TYR A 714 13.19 -3.02 0.40
N LEU A 715 13.92 -4.08 0.09
CA LEU A 715 13.65 -5.04 -0.98
C LEU A 715 12.99 -6.32 -0.47
N LYS A 716 13.07 -6.61 0.83
CA LYS A 716 12.64 -7.90 1.38
C LYS A 716 11.15 -8.17 1.17
N GLY A 717 10.29 -7.18 1.35
CA GLY A 717 8.86 -7.31 1.07
C GLY A 717 8.59 -7.63 -0.40
N PHE A 718 9.31 -6.99 -1.32
CA PHE A 718 9.23 -7.27 -2.76
C PHE A 718 9.76 -8.67 -3.11
N GLU A 719 10.88 -9.10 -2.51
CA GLU A 719 11.41 -10.46 -2.70
C GLU A 719 10.37 -11.52 -2.33
N ILE A 720 9.71 -11.36 -1.17
CA ILE A 720 8.66 -12.28 -0.71
C ILE A 720 7.47 -12.25 -1.67
N ALA A 721 7.00 -11.08 -2.07
CA ALA A 721 5.88 -10.94 -3.00
C ALA A 721 6.17 -11.57 -4.37
N VAL A 722 7.41 -11.50 -4.86
CA VAL A 722 7.83 -12.13 -6.11
C VAL A 722 8.01 -13.64 -5.94
N ARG A 723 8.80 -14.06 -4.93
CA ARG A 723 9.19 -15.47 -4.78
C ARG A 723 8.06 -16.34 -4.23
N GLU A 724 7.27 -15.83 -3.28
CA GLU A 724 6.19 -16.55 -2.59
C GLU A 724 4.81 -16.17 -3.12
N GLY A 725 4.52 -14.87 -3.27
CA GLY A 725 3.27 -14.34 -3.83
C GLY A 725 3.13 -14.55 -5.33
N LYS A 726 4.23 -14.83 -6.04
CA LYS A 726 4.27 -14.98 -7.50
C LYS A 726 3.76 -13.74 -8.23
N ALA A 727 4.12 -12.55 -7.73
CA ALA A 727 3.81 -11.29 -8.38
C ALA A 727 4.34 -11.29 -9.83
N ARG A 728 3.53 -10.77 -10.76
CA ARG A 728 3.81 -10.79 -12.20
C ARG A 728 4.02 -9.41 -12.79
N ALA A 729 3.80 -8.36 -12.01
CA ALA A 729 4.03 -6.98 -12.42
C ALA A 729 4.61 -6.18 -11.26
N VAL A 730 5.57 -5.32 -11.58
CA VAL A 730 6.28 -4.45 -10.65
C VAL A 730 6.29 -3.04 -11.21
N MET A 731 6.07 -2.03 -10.35
CA MET A 731 6.21 -0.62 -10.69
C MET A 731 7.41 -0.02 -9.96
N THR A 732 8.35 0.57 -10.71
CA THR A 732 9.49 1.29 -10.13
C THR A 732 9.06 2.60 -9.48
N SER A 733 9.80 3.06 -8.48
CA SER A 733 9.54 4.34 -7.83
C SER A 733 9.99 5.53 -8.68
N TYR A 734 9.58 6.74 -8.29
CA TYR A 734 10.02 7.97 -8.96
C TYR A 734 11.47 8.34 -8.68
N GLY A 735 11.92 8.08 -7.44
CA GLY A 735 13.16 8.64 -6.90
C GLY A 735 14.43 7.98 -7.43
N LEU A 736 15.54 8.55 -7.00
CA LEU A 736 16.85 7.96 -7.19
C LEU A 736 17.15 6.99 -6.04
N LEU A 737 17.87 5.96 -6.36
CA LEU A 737 18.48 5.04 -5.42
C LEU A 737 19.99 5.05 -5.64
N ASN A 738 20.72 5.49 -4.62
CA ASN A 738 22.17 5.55 -4.69
C ASN A 738 22.70 6.28 -5.93
N GLY A 739 22.03 7.38 -6.31
CA GLY A 739 22.42 8.27 -7.40
C GLY A 739 21.83 7.97 -8.78
N ILE A 740 21.02 6.91 -8.95
CA ILE A 740 20.42 6.51 -10.24
C ILE A 740 18.91 6.36 -10.09
N HIS A 741 18.14 6.87 -11.05
CA HIS A 741 16.69 6.65 -11.06
C HIS A 741 16.35 5.17 -11.08
N THR A 742 15.45 4.73 -10.20
CA THR A 742 15.06 3.31 -10.08
C THR A 742 14.57 2.71 -11.38
N SER A 743 13.91 3.52 -12.21
CA SER A 743 13.42 3.13 -13.54
C SER A 743 14.53 2.82 -14.55
N SER A 744 15.76 3.32 -14.32
CA SER A 744 16.92 3.14 -15.20
C SER A 744 18.06 2.37 -14.52
N LEU A 745 17.85 1.90 -13.29
CA LEU A 745 18.86 1.18 -12.52
C LEU A 745 18.90 -0.30 -12.92
N TYR A 746 19.85 -0.66 -13.78
CA TYR A 746 20.01 -2.00 -14.34
C TYR A 746 20.12 -3.07 -13.25
N ASP A 747 20.93 -2.85 -12.24
CA ASP A 747 21.15 -3.84 -11.19
C ASP A 747 19.92 -4.07 -10.31
N LEU A 748 19.06 -3.08 -10.14
CA LEU A 748 17.81 -3.24 -9.41
C LEU A 748 16.82 -4.11 -10.20
N THR A 749 16.60 -3.78 -11.48
CA THR A 749 15.54 -4.40 -12.28
C THR A 749 16.01 -5.63 -13.05
N THR A 750 17.29 -5.74 -13.38
CA THR A 750 17.87 -6.90 -14.04
C THR A 750 18.54 -7.85 -13.05
N THR A 751 19.64 -7.42 -12.43
CA THR A 751 20.45 -8.30 -11.58
C THR A 751 19.63 -8.84 -10.39
N VAL A 752 19.03 -7.94 -9.59
CA VAL A 752 18.31 -8.36 -8.38
C VAL A 752 16.95 -8.95 -8.72
N LEU A 753 16.09 -8.21 -9.43
CA LEU A 753 14.70 -8.63 -9.63
C LEU A 753 14.61 -9.87 -10.55
N ARG A 754 15.31 -9.85 -11.71
CA ARG A 754 15.14 -10.92 -12.72
C ARG A 754 16.10 -12.07 -12.51
N GLU A 755 17.39 -11.81 -12.35
CA GLU A 755 18.40 -12.87 -12.29
C GLU A 755 18.41 -13.55 -10.92
N GLU A 756 18.45 -12.79 -9.81
CA GLU A 756 18.50 -13.37 -8.48
C GLU A 756 17.14 -13.91 -8.01
N TRP A 757 16.04 -13.16 -8.23
CA TRP A 757 14.72 -13.60 -7.76
C TRP A 757 13.93 -14.43 -8.77
N GLY A 758 14.37 -14.46 -10.04
CA GLY A 758 13.72 -15.23 -11.10
C GLY A 758 12.42 -14.62 -11.58
N PHE A 759 12.27 -13.30 -11.52
CA PHE A 759 11.08 -12.61 -11.99
C PHE A 759 11.00 -12.62 -13.53
N ASP A 760 9.90 -13.13 -14.07
CA ASP A 760 9.64 -13.28 -15.50
C ASP A 760 8.48 -12.41 -16.02
N GLY A 761 7.90 -11.57 -15.14
CA GLY A 761 6.81 -10.66 -15.45
C GLY A 761 7.27 -9.34 -16.09
N ILE A 762 6.37 -8.34 -16.04
CA ILE A 762 6.65 -6.99 -16.54
C ILE A 762 7.09 -6.03 -15.43
N VAL A 763 7.99 -5.12 -15.79
CA VAL A 763 8.33 -3.95 -14.98
C VAL A 763 7.82 -2.71 -15.70
N MET A 764 7.11 -1.85 -14.98
CA MET A 764 6.63 -0.57 -15.48
C MET A 764 7.16 0.59 -14.64
N THR A 765 7.27 1.77 -15.22
CA THR A 765 7.56 2.99 -14.46
C THR A 765 6.34 3.44 -13.66
N ASP A 766 6.53 4.26 -12.65
CA ASP A 766 5.48 5.13 -12.15
C ASP A 766 5.14 6.20 -13.20
N TRP A 767 4.01 6.94 -13.01
CA TRP A 767 3.46 7.85 -14.02
C TRP A 767 4.39 9.03 -14.30
N TRP A 768 4.76 9.21 -15.59
CA TRP A 768 5.66 10.28 -16.04
C TRP A 768 6.98 10.35 -15.28
N SER A 769 7.55 9.20 -14.96
CA SER A 769 8.88 9.16 -14.35
C SER A 769 9.89 9.87 -15.23
N THR A 770 10.75 10.67 -14.61
CA THR A 770 11.94 11.20 -15.27
C THR A 770 12.93 10.06 -15.46
N LEU A 771 13.52 9.94 -16.64
CA LEU A 771 14.38 8.79 -16.99
C LEU A 771 15.81 9.19 -17.36
N SER A 772 16.24 10.45 -17.14
CA SER A 772 17.55 10.86 -17.58
C SER A 772 18.65 10.46 -16.59
N PRO A 773 19.51 9.48 -16.92
CA PRO A 773 20.72 9.19 -16.14
C PRO A 773 21.75 10.32 -16.20
N LYS A 774 21.73 11.15 -17.26
CA LYS A 774 22.71 12.21 -17.50
C LYS A 774 22.68 13.31 -16.44
N ASP A 775 21.47 13.66 -15.93
CA ASP A 775 21.35 14.72 -14.93
C ASP A 775 21.95 14.31 -13.58
N VAL A 776 22.03 13.01 -13.33
CA VAL A 776 22.59 12.46 -12.08
C VAL A 776 24.10 12.23 -12.18
N THR A 777 24.56 11.68 -13.30
CA THR A 777 25.99 11.33 -13.47
C THR A 777 26.87 12.53 -13.77
N GLU A 778 26.38 13.51 -14.54
CA GLU A 778 27.17 14.72 -14.84
C GLU A 778 27.20 15.70 -13.66
N ASN A 779 26.15 15.83 -12.88
CA ASN A 779 26.05 16.75 -11.74
C ASN A 779 26.37 16.09 -10.39
N GLY A 780 26.11 14.79 -10.23
CA GLY A 780 26.30 14.08 -8.99
C GLY A 780 27.73 13.69 -8.66
N LEU A 781 28.58 13.51 -9.67
CA LEU A 781 29.99 13.12 -9.49
C LEU A 781 30.94 14.32 -9.29
N THR A 782 30.52 15.54 -9.62
CA THR A 782 31.37 16.75 -9.57
C THR A 782 31.16 17.61 -8.33
N GLY A 783 30.20 17.31 -7.49
CA GLY A 783 30.00 18.02 -6.20
C GLY A 783 29.31 19.37 -6.28
N GLU A 784 28.99 19.89 -7.45
CA GLU A 784 28.16 21.08 -7.64
C GLU A 784 26.80 20.68 -8.21
N TYR A 785 25.87 20.36 -7.30
CA TYR A 785 24.48 20.08 -7.63
C TYR A 785 23.73 21.39 -7.78
N GLU A 786 23.51 21.87 -9.02
CA GLU A 786 22.46 22.83 -9.26
C GLU A 786 21.11 22.14 -9.05
N LYS A 787 20.38 22.59 -8.05
CA LYS A 787 19.06 22.09 -7.70
C LYS A 787 18.16 22.07 -8.93
N PRO A 788 17.69 20.92 -9.42
CA PRO A 788 16.74 20.91 -10.51
C PRO A 788 15.48 21.63 -10.07
N ASP A 789 14.97 22.51 -10.92
CA ASP A 789 13.64 23.05 -10.79
C ASP A 789 12.66 21.88 -11.06
N GLU A 790 12.03 21.32 -10.02
CA GLU A 790 11.08 20.22 -10.13
C GLU A 790 9.97 20.55 -11.13
N ASP A 791 9.45 21.76 -11.11
CA ASP A 791 8.40 22.21 -12.02
C ASP A 791 8.92 22.25 -13.48
N ARG A 792 10.18 22.54 -13.67
CA ARG A 792 10.81 22.52 -15.00
C ARG A 792 11.06 21.11 -15.48
N LEU A 793 11.66 20.24 -14.65
CA LEU A 793 11.87 18.84 -14.98
C LEU A 793 10.56 18.16 -15.33
N PHE A 794 9.53 18.46 -14.58
CA PHE A 794 8.20 17.97 -14.81
C PHE A 794 7.56 18.49 -16.11
N ARG A 795 7.62 19.80 -16.36
CA ARG A 795 7.18 20.39 -17.63
C ARG A 795 7.94 19.84 -18.83
N ASP A 796 9.25 19.63 -18.67
CA ASP A 796 10.08 19.05 -19.72
C ASP A 796 9.74 17.58 -19.94
N ALA A 797 9.38 16.80 -18.92
CA ALA A 797 8.85 15.44 -19.04
C ALA A 797 7.50 15.41 -19.74
N LEU A 798 6.52 16.24 -19.31
CA LEU A 798 5.21 16.36 -19.98
C LEU A 798 5.34 16.79 -21.44
N ASN A 799 6.31 17.63 -21.76
CA ASN A 799 6.59 18.07 -23.12
C ASN A 799 7.51 17.10 -23.89
N GLY A 800 7.79 15.91 -23.37
CA GLY A 800 8.57 14.88 -24.00
C GLY A 800 10.05 15.16 -24.13
N LYS A 801 10.62 16.05 -23.30
CA LYS A 801 12.03 16.44 -23.41
C LYS A 801 12.99 15.64 -22.55
N LEU A 802 12.46 14.84 -21.60
CA LEU A 802 13.26 14.10 -20.62
C LEU A 802 13.03 12.58 -20.66
N TYR A 803 12.41 12.06 -21.71
CA TYR A 803 12.16 10.62 -21.83
C TYR A 803 13.38 9.91 -22.37
N ASP A 804 14.18 9.36 -21.50
CA ASP A 804 15.24 8.42 -21.86
C ASP A 804 14.74 6.98 -21.81
N PHE A 805 13.90 6.61 -22.78
CA PHE A 805 13.40 5.23 -22.91
C PHE A 805 14.52 4.23 -23.14
N SER A 806 15.66 4.66 -23.71
CA SER A 806 16.78 3.79 -23.96
C SER A 806 17.40 3.26 -22.68
N SER A 807 17.57 4.09 -21.66
CA SER A 807 18.07 3.68 -20.35
C SER A 807 17.07 2.79 -19.60
N MET A 808 15.76 3.09 -19.67
CA MET A 808 14.70 2.27 -19.11
C MET A 808 14.68 0.86 -19.71
N VAL A 809 14.64 0.76 -21.06
CA VAL A 809 14.61 -0.53 -21.77
C VAL A 809 15.88 -1.33 -21.50
N ARG A 810 17.03 -0.65 -21.43
CA ARG A 810 18.32 -1.26 -21.09
C ARG A 810 18.32 -1.90 -19.71
N ALA A 811 17.72 -1.22 -18.73
CA ALA A 811 17.56 -1.73 -17.37
C ALA A 811 16.51 -2.87 -17.26
N GLN A 812 15.79 -3.23 -18.32
CA GLN A 812 14.66 -4.15 -18.33
C GLN A 812 13.44 -3.66 -17.52
N ASN A 813 13.28 -2.35 -17.37
CA ASN A 813 12.01 -1.74 -17.09
C ASN A 813 11.28 -1.69 -18.44
N ASP A 814 10.30 -2.56 -18.65
CA ASP A 814 9.77 -2.90 -19.96
C ASP A 814 8.84 -1.84 -20.52
N LEU A 815 8.17 -1.08 -19.63
CA LEU A 815 7.00 -0.29 -20.00
C LEU A 815 7.05 1.09 -19.36
N TYR A 816 7.05 2.14 -20.17
CA TYR A 816 6.91 3.51 -19.70
C TYR A 816 5.43 3.88 -19.48
N MET A 817 5.08 4.33 -18.31
CA MET A 817 3.76 4.81 -17.93
C MET A 817 3.82 6.32 -17.62
N VAL A 818 3.14 7.19 -18.29
CA VAL A 818 2.29 6.97 -19.48
C VAL A 818 2.61 8.02 -20.51
N VAL A 819 2.26 7.78 -21.76
CA VAL A 819 2.28 8.82 -22.81
C VAL A 819 0.85 9.27 -23.12
N PRO A 820 0.65 10.51 -23.61
CA PRO A 820 -0.69 11.00 -23.96
C PRO A 820 -1.37 10.22 -25.09
N ASP A 821 -0.59 9.74 -26.05
CA ASP A 821 -1.05 8.95 -27.20
C ASP A 821 -0.02 7.88 -27.55
N GLY A 822 -0.35 6.63 -27.29
CA GLY A 822 0.49 5.47 -27.58
C GLY A 822 0.82 5.23 -29.05
N LYS A 823 0.15 5.94 -29.97
CA LYS A 823 0.41 5.84 -31.43
C LYS A 823 1.56 6.72 -31.88
N THR A 824 1.83 7.81 -31.17
CA THR A 824 2.84 8.81 -31.55
C THR A 824 4.20 8.37 -31.06
N ILE A 825 5.18 8.22 -31.96
CA ILE A 825 6.56 7.84 -31.65
C ILE A 825 7.60 8.88 -32.01
N SER A 826 7.19 10.00 -32.60
CA SER A 826 8.08 11.05 -33.05
C SER A 826 7.62 12.42 -32.56
N GLY A 827 8.56 13.25 -32.15
CA GLY A 827 8.34 14.66 -31.81
C GLY A 827 8.16 14.97 -30.33
N ASP A 828 7.99 13.99 -29.47
CA ASP A 828 7.69 14.18 -28.04
C ASP A 828 8.86 13.82 -27.12
N GLY A 829 10.12 13.91 -27.63
CA GLY A 829 11.32 13.64 -26.83
C GLY A 829 11.57 12.16 -26.54
N ALA A 830 10.74 11.26 -27.06
CA ALA A 830 10.96 9.84 -27.00
C ALA A 830 12.16 9.46 -27.86
N ASP A 831 13.23 9.06 -27.21
CA ASP A 831 14.52 8.83 -27.87
C ASP A 831 14.70 7.43 -28.46
N THR A 832 13.67 6.56 -28.41
CA THR A 832 13.83 5.13 -28.72
C THR A 832 14.37 4.86 -30.12
N LEU A 833 13.84 5.53 -31.15
CA LEU A 833 14.33 5.36 -32.54
C LEU A 833 15.67 6.08 -32.73
N ASP A 834 15.82 7.28 -32.19
CA ASP A 834 17.10 8.01 -32.22
C ASP A 834 18.19 7.22 -31.51
N ALA A 835 17.88 6.60 -30.38
CA ALA A 835 18.81 5.76 -29.63
C ALA A 835 19.25 4.51 -30.40
N LEU A 836 18.34 3.91 -31.21
CA LEU A 836 18.70 2.81 -32.12
C LEU A 836 19.64 3.28 -33.22
N GLU A 837 19.35 4.44 -33.88
CA GLU A 837 20.19 4.98 -34.93
C GLU A 837 21.57 5.41 -34.40
N GLU A 838 21.66 5.93 -33.21
CA GLU A 838 22.89 6.34 -32.53
C GLU A 838 23.66 5.20 -31.87
N GLY A 839 23.10 4.02 -31.81
CA GLY A 839 23.67 2.84 -31.15
C GLY A 839 23.70 2.93 -29.61
N ARG A 840 22.91 3.81 -29.00
CA ARG A 840 22.74 3.90 -27.54
C ARG A 840 21.84 2.79 -27.02
N LEU A 841 20.97 2.24 -27.88
CA LEU A 841 20.07 1.13 -27.60
C LEU A 841 20.22 0.10 -28.72
N THR A 842 20.13 -1.18 -28.41
CA THR A 842 20.11 -2.24 -29.43
C THR A 842 18.68 -2.67 -29.72
N ARG A 843 18.43 -3.16 -30.96
CA ARG A 843 17.15 -3.75 -31.31
C ARG A 843 16.82 -4.95 -30.40
N ALA A 844 17.83 -5.73 -30.02
CA ALA A 844 17.66 -6.89 -29.14
C ALA A 844 17.11 -6.53 -27.76
N GLU A 845 17.51 -5.38 -27.20
CA GLU A 845 16.98 -4.90 -25.91
C GLU A 845 15.48 -4.55 -26.02
N LEU A 846 15.06 -3.91 -27.11
CA LEU A 846 13.64 -3.65 -27.38
C LEU A 846 12.85 -4.95 -27.62
N GLN A 847 13.41 -5.89 -28.36
CA GLN A 847 12.81 -7.21 -28.59
C GLN A 847 12.58 -7.96 -27.28
N ARG A 848 13.51 -7.86 -26.35
CA ARG A 848 13.40 -8.46 -25.01
C ARG A 848 12.22 -7.86 -24.22
N SER A 849 12.12 -6.53 -24.15
CA SER A 849 11.00 -5.86 -23.45
C SER A 849 9.67 -6.14 -24.14
N ALA A 850 9.62 -6.12 -25.46
CA ALA A 850 8.42 -6.50 -26.22
C ALA A 850 7.98 -7.94 -25.93
N ALA A 851 8.93 -8.88 -25.81
CA ALA A 851 8.64 -10.27 -25.48
C ALA A 851 8.07 -10.38 -24.04
N ASN A 852 8.60 -9.63 -23.06
CA ASN A 852 8.08 -9.62 -21.69
C ASN A 852 6.63 -9.08 -21.65
N ILE A 853 6.37 -7.97 -22.34
CA ILE A 853 5.03 -7.37 -22.44
C ILE A 853 4.05 -8.35 -23.12
N CYS A 854 4.46 -8.98 -24.24
CA CYS A 854 3.63 -9.94 -24.95
C CYS A 854 3.33 -11.20 -24.11
N ARG A 855 4.32 -11.74 -23.37
CA ARG A 855 4.10 -12.88 -22.47
C ARG A 855 3.07 -12.52 -21.39
N PHE A 856 3.22 -11.36 -20.77
CA PHE A 856 2.27 -10.90 -19.78
C PHE A 856 0.87 -10.70 -20.37
N ALA A 857 0.77 -9.95 -21.47
CA ALA A 857 -0.50 -9.66 -22.14
C ALA A 857 -1.25 -10.93 -22.57
N MET A 858 -0.53 -11.96 -23.05
CA MET A 858 -1.07 -13.24 -23.48
C MET A 858 -1.79 -14.01 -22.36
N GLU A 859 -1.41 -13.79 -21.10
CA GLU A 859 -1.98 -14.47 -19.95
C GLU A 859 -3.11 -13.68 -19.24
N THR A 860 -3.40 -12.45 -19.71
CA THR A 860 -4.44 -11.58 -19.12
C THR A 860 -5.85 -11.95 -19.62
N GLU A 861 -6.86 -11.47 -18.88
CA GLU A 861 -8.26 -11.52 -19.34
C GLU A 861 -8.49 -10.68 -20.60
N ALA A 862 -7.69 -9.63 -20.88
CA ALA A 862 -7.73 -8.90 -22.13
C ALA A 862 -7.49 -9.83 -23.33
N MET A 863 -6.50 -10.71 -23.26
CA MET A 863 -6.25 -11.71 -24.30
C MET A 863 -7.39 -12.71 -24.42
N ARG A 864 -7.92 -13.20 -23.28
CA ARG A 864 -9.07 -14.12 -23.30
C ARG A 864 -10.30 -13.47 -23.93
N ARG A 865 -10.57 -12.20 -23.61
CA ARG A 865 -11.65 -11.43 -24.27
C ARG A 865 -11.43 -11.30 -25.79
N LEU A 866 -10.21 -11.04 -26.21
CA LEU A 866 -9.86 -10.91 -27.62
C LEU A 866 -10.15 -12.19 -28.42
N VAL A 867 -9.88 -13.36 -27.84
CA VAL A 867 -10.13 -14.66 -28.51
C VAL A 867 -11.52 -15.28 -28.20
N GLY A 868 -12.40 -14.55 -27.48
CA GLY A 868 -13.77 -14.97 -27.17
C GLY A 868 -13.88 -15.96 -26.00
N GLU A 869 -12.86 -16.07 -25.13
CA GLU A 869 -12.80 -16.93 -23.95
C GLU A 869 -12.90 -16.14 -22.62
N GLY A 870 -13.20 -14.85 -22.68
CA GLY A 870 -13.21 -13.96 -21.52
C GLY A 870 -14.23 -14.35 -20.45
N SER A 871 -13.92 -14.03 -19.20
CA SER A 871 -14.80 -14.26 -18.06
C SER A 871 -16.06 -13.38 -18.11
N THR A 872 -17.17 -13.90 -17.60
CA THR A 872 -18.41 -13.15 -17.34
C THR A 872 -18.73 -13.22 -15.86
N VAL A 873 -18.88 -12.07 -15.21
CA VAL A 873 -19.21 -11.97 -13.79
C VAL A 873 -20.65 -11.51 -13.63
N THR A 874 -21.46 -12.31 -12.93
CA THR A 874 -22.79 -11.92 -12.46
C THR A 874 -22.65 -11.34 -11.06
N VAL A 875 -23.26 -10.20 -10.81
CA VAL A 875 -23.29 -9.59 -9.48
C VAL A 875 -24.62 -9.95 -8.81
N GLU A 876 -24.53 -10.50 -7.61
CA GLU A 876 -25.68 -10.80 -6.78
C GLU A 876 -25.67 -9.89 -5.53
N ASN A 877 -26.85 -9.58 -4.99
CA ASN A 877 -27.03 -8.79 -3.78
C ASN A 877 -26.39 -7.39 -3.81
N ALA A 878 -26.10 -6.86 -5.01
CA ALA A 878 -25.61 -5.48 -5.09
C ALA A 878 -26.68 -4.51 -4.59
N PRO A 879 -26.29 -3.43 -3.86
CA PRO A 879 -27.23 -2.37 -3.55
C PRO A 879 -27.83 -1.82 -4.85
N GLU A 880 -29.11 -1.43 -4.82
CA GLU A 880 -29.68 -0.71 -5.95
C GLU A 880 -28.81 0.54 -6.15
N ASP A 881 -28.07 0.60 -7.26
CA ASP A 881 -27.47 1.85 -7.69
C ASP A 881 -28.65 2.81 -7.85
N GLU A 882 -28.66 3.88 -7.08
CA GLU A 882 -29.59 4.98 -7.33
C GLU A 882 -29.28 5.42 -8.76
N ASN A 883 -30.17 5.07 -9.67
CA ASN A 883 -29.94 5.18 -11.09
C ASN A 883 -29.74 6.68 -11.36
N LEU A 884 -28.48 7.09 -11.61
CA LEU A 884 -28.11 8.48 -11.91
C LEU A 884 -28.86 9.01 -13.15
N ASP A 885 -29.64 8.15 -13.82
CA ASP A 885 -30.55 8.42 -14.91
C ASP A 885 -31.97 8.79 -14.46
N SER A 886 -32.23 9.00 -13.17
CA SER A 886 -33.48 9.59 -12.72
C SER A 886 -33.59 11.04 -13.22
N VAL A 887 -34.13 11.16 -14.40
CA VAL A 887 -34.22 12.38 -15.17
C VAL A 887 -35.25 13.30 -14.53
N GLU A 888 -34.85 14.15 -13.64
CA GLU A 888 -35.57 15.37 -13.36
C GLU A 888 -35.54 16.25 -14.63
N MET A 889 -36.69 16.69 -15.09
CA MET A 889 -36.97 17.36 -16.34
C MET A 889 -35.80 18.16 -16.94
N VAL A 890 -35.14 17.59 -17.98
CA VAL A 890 -34.11 18.27 -18.75
C VAL A 890 -34.77 19.03 -19.89
N GLU A 891 -34.50 20.31 -20.04
CA GLU A 891 -34.93 21.11 -21.17
C GLU A 891 -34.15 20.69 -22.43
N TYR A 892 -34.89 20.29 -23.49
CA TYR A 892 -34.27 19.91 -24.76
C TYR A 892 -34.01 21.13 -25.63
N ARG A 893 -32.72 21.38 -25.92
CA ARG A 893 -32.30 22.47 -26.83
C ARG A 893 -32.11 21.95 -28.22
N LYS A 894 -32.70 22.62 -29.20
CA LYS A 894 -32.50 22.28 -30.63
C LYS A 894 -31.12 22.76 -31.08
N VAL A 895 -30.36 21.86 -31.72
CA VAL A 895 -29.08 22.20 -32.34
C VAL A 895 -29.32 22.70 -33.75
N PRO A 896 -29.06 24.01 -34.06
CA PRO A 896 -29.21 24.58 -35.39
C PRO A 896 -28.17 24.03 -36.37
N GLU A 897 -28.39 24.23 -37.71
CA GLU A 897 -27.43 23.80 -38.75
C GLU A 897 -26.04 24.47 -38.61
N GLN A 898 -26.00 25.71 -38.09
CA GLN A 898 -24.76 26.44 -37.84
C GLN A 898 -24.05 26.02 -36.53
N GLY A 899 -24.60 25.07 -35.81
CA GLY A 899 -24.13 24.62 -34.50
C GLY A 899 -24.76 25.39 -33.33
N LEU A 900 -24.51 24.92 -32.15
CA LEU A 900 -24.94 25.48 -30.86
C LEU A 900 -23.74 25.65 -29.96
N VAL A 901 -23.61 26.77 -29.26
CA VAL A 901 -22.66 26.98 -28.16
C VAL A 901 -23.47 27.12 -26.88
N LEU A 902 -23.18 26.30 -25.91
CA LEU A 902 -23.78 26.33 -24.58
C LEU A 902 -22.74 26.79 -23.56
N ASP A 903 -23.02 27.87 -22.85
CA ASP A 903 -22.20 28.39 -21.76
C ASP A 903 -22.26 27.44 -20.58
N LEU A 904 -21.11 26.97 -20.12
CA LEU A 904 -20.92 26.07 -18.98
C LEU A 904 -20.19 26.75 -17.82
N SER A 905 -19.96 28.06 -17.88
CA SER A 905 -19.18 28.81 -16.88
C SER A 905 -19.75 28.81 -15.47
N GLN A 906 -21.04 28.47 -15.34
CA GLN A 906 -21.75 28.40 -14.06
C GLN A 906 -21.90 26.94 -13.57
N VAL A 907 -21.35 25.96 -14.29
CA VAL A 907 -21.40 24.56 -13.88
C VAL A 907 -20.43 24.33 -12.74
N SER A 908 -20.87 23.67 -11.68
CA SER A 908 -19.99 23.27 -10.59
C SER A 908 -18.98 22.24 -11.11
N GLY A 909 -17.70 22.55 -10.94
CA GLY A 909 -16.59 21.62 -11.21
C GLY A 909 -16.09 20.90 -9.96
N GLU A 910 -16.93 20.81 -8.93
CA GLU A 910 -16.60 20.10 -7.70
C GLU A 910 -16.67 18.58 -7.91
N LYS A 911 -15.79 17.86 -7.23
CA LYS A 911 -15.75 16.40 -7.26
C LYS A 911 -17.13 15.80 -6.95
N GLY A 912 -17.57 14.86 -7.80
CA GLY A 912 -18.85 14.17 -7.68
C GLY A 912 -20.05 14.98 -8.21
N SER A 913 -19.84 16.21 -8.72
CA SER A 913 -20.96 16.97 -9.31
C SER A 913 -21.30 16.48 -10.71
N ASP A 914 -22.61 16.52 -11.01
CA ASP A 914 -23.17 16.15 -12.29
C ASP A 914 -23.87 17.35 -12.95
N TYR A 915 -23.73 17.49 -14.26
CA TYR A 915 -24.47 18.47 -15.05
C TYR A 915 -25.18 17.82 -16.21
N LEU A 916 -26.52 17.87 -16.21
CA LEU A 916 -27.40 17.28 -17.23
C LEU A 916 -27.72 18.25 -18.35
N MET A 917 -27.67 17.76 -19.58
CA MET A 917 -27.95 18.49 -20.81
C MET A 917 -28.89 17.72 -21.73
N GLY A 918 -29.92 18.37 -22.22
CA GLY A 918 -30.82 17.81 -23.21
C GLY A 918 -30.67 18.47 -24.61
N PHE A 919 -30.56 17.65 -25.65
CA PHE A 919 -30.48 18.15 -27.01
C PHE A 919 -31.44 17.42 -27.96
N GLU A 920 -32.08 18.21 -28.85
CA GLU A 920 -32.75 17.69 -30.06
C GLU A 920 -31.74 17.58 -31.18
N LEU A 921 -31.42 16.35 -31.55
CA LEU A 921 -30.48 16.00 -32.63
C LEU A 921 -31.21 15.29 -33.76
N GLU A 922 -30.67 15.37 -34.94
CA GLU A 922 -31.22 14.66 -36.13
C GLU A 922 -30.84 13.18 -36.06
N ALA A 923 -31.82 12.29 -36.10
CA ALA A 923 -31.59 10.86 -36.05
C ALA A 923 -30.75 10.36 -37.22
N GLY A 924 -29.70 9.63 -36.98
CA GLY A 924 -28.72 9.11 -37.95
C GLY A 924 -27.54 10.03 -38.23
N ALA A 925 -27.62 11.29 -37.86
CA ALA A 925 -26.51 12.24 -38.03
C ALA A 925 -25.46 12.09 -36.95
N GLU A 926 -24.26 12.46 -37.26
CA GLU A 926 -23.11 12.55 -36.37
C GLU A 926 -22.91 13.99 -35.92
N TYR A 927 -22.60 14.16 -34.65
CA TYR A 927 -22.34 15.46 -34.04
C TYR A 927 -21.00 15.45 -33.32
N LEU A 928 -20.28 16.57 -33.44
CA LEU A 928 -19.05 16.84 -32.69
C LEU A 928 -19.40 17.75 -31.54
N PHE A 929 -19.00 17.35 -30.35
CA PHE A 929 -19.06 18.13 -29.11
C PHE A 929 -17.64 18.56 -28.77
N GLU A 930 -17.39 19.86 -28.75
CA GLU A 930 -16.10 20.47 -28.41
C GLU A 930 -16.25 21.18 -27.06
N PHE A 931 -15.63 20.63 -26.01
CA PHE A 931 -15.66 21.14 -24.63
C PHE A 931 -14.44 22.01 -24.39
N GLU A 932 -14.65 23.25 -23.95
CA GLU A 932 -13.59 24.19 -23.62
C GLU A 932 -13.59 24.51 -22.11
N GLY A 933 -12.42 24.49 -21.50
CA GLY A 933 -12.25 24.74 -20.07
C GLY A 933 -10.79 24.95 -19.68
N SER A 934 -10.57 25.23 -18.41
CA SER A 934 -9.25 25.32 -17.79
C SER A 934 -9.18 24.49 -16.52
N CYS A 935 -7.98 24.05 -16.16
CA CYS A 935 -7.76 23.30 -14.93
C CYS A 935 -6.76 24.03 -14.03
N ARG A 936 -7.10 24.18 -12.74
CA ARG A 936 -6.25 24.83 -11.73
C ARG A 936 -5.47 23.86 -10.89
N ALA A 937 -5.69 22.56 -11.08
CA ALA A 937 -4.88 21.54 -10.44
C ALA A 937 -3.44 21.58 -10.95
N GLY A 938 -2.51 20.95 -10.28
CA GLY A 938 -1.13 20.83 -10.72
C GLY A 938 -1.03 20.19 -12.11
N GLU A 939 0.07 20.41 -12.79
CA GLU A 939 0.30 19.90 -14.15
C GLU A 939 0.19 18.37 -14.26
N LEU A 940 0.42 17.65 -13.16
CA LEU A 940 0.28 16.19 -13.04
C LEU A 940 -1.12 15.71 -12.74
N ALA A 941 -1.99 16.55 -12.23
CA ALA A 941 -3.32 16.15 -11.87
C ALA A 941 -4.10 15.76 -13.11
N GLN A 942 -4.32 14.48 -13.31
CA GLN A 942 -5.27 13.97 -14.29
C GLN A 942 -6.67 14.18 -13.75
N VAL A 943 -7.28 15.35 -14.03
CA VAL A 943 -8.62 15.68 -13.56
C VAL A 943 -9.65 15.22 -14.58
N PRO A 944 -10.37 14.13 -14.31
CA PRO A 944 -11.32 13.56 -15.25
C PRO A 944 -12.65 14.30 -15.22
N VAL A 945 -13.17 14.59 -16.42
CA VAL A 945 -14.56 14.96 -16.65
C VAL A 945 -15.15 13.98 -17.66
N THR A 946 -16.12 13.18 -17.26
CA THR A 946 -16.71 12.15 -18.11
C THR A 946 -18.00 12.64 -18.76
N PHE A 947 -18.09 12.48 -20.07
CA PHE A 947 -19.25 12.77 -20.87
C PHE A 947 -20.07 11.50 -21.11
N PHE A 948 -21.27 11.46 -20.54
CA PHE A 948 -22.18 10.33 -20.62
C PHE A 948 -23.32 10.58 -21.60
N PHE A 949 -23.81 9.50 -22.17
CA PHE A 949 -25.08 9.45 -22.88
C PHE A 949 -25.98 8.36 -22.27
N THR A 950 -27.07 8.74 -21.68
CA THR A 950 -28.04 7.81 -21.04
C THR A 950 -27.33 6.78 -20.12
N GLY A 951 -26.49 7.24 -19.18
CA GLY A 951 -25.74 6.39 -18.25
C GLY A 951 -24.53 5.65 -18.84
N ILE A 952 -24.32 5.74 -20.17
CA ILE A 952 -23.16 5.11 -20.82
C ILE A 952 -22.06 6.15 -21.00
N PRO A 953 -20.87 5.95 -20.46
CA PRO A 953 -19.75 6.87 -20.67
C PRO A 953 -19.32 6.83 -22.13
N LEU A 954 -19.31 7.99 -22.78
CA LEU A 954 -18.84 8.16 -24.15
C LEU A 954 -17.36 8.44 -24.20
N LYS A 955 -16.88 9.29 -23.31
CA LYS A 955 -15.47 9.65 -23.19
C LYS A 955 -15.19 10.27 -21.82
N THR A 956 -14.11 9.85 -21.18
CA THR A 956 -13.48 10.57 -20.07
C THR A 956 -12.45 11.54 -20.66
N MET A 957 -12.67 12.84 -20.46
CA MET A 957 -11.78 13.91 -20.86
C MET A 957 -10.85 14.21 -19.70
N ILE A 958 -9.55 14.21 -19.93
CA ILE A 958 -8.56 14.44 -18.90
C ILE A 958 -8.01 15.86 -19.02
N TRP A 959 -8.17 16.64 -17.96
CA TRP A 959 -7.67 17.99 -17.83
C TRP A 959 -6.44 17.98 -16.94
N ASN A 960 -5.27 18.10 -17.54
CA ASN A 960 -4.06 18.40 -16.77
C ASN A 960 -4.07 19.88 -16.38
N GLY A 961 -3.24 20.30 -15.44
CA GLY A 961 -3.09 21.71 -15.12
C GLY A 961 -2.80 22.54 -16.36
N THR A 962 -3.64 23.54 -16.61
CA THR A 962 -3.53 24.40 -17.82
C THR A 962 -2.96 25.78 -17.51
N ASP A 963 -2.55 26.02 -16.28
CA ASP A 963 -2.07 27.31 -15.78
C ASP A 963 -3.02 28.51 -16.08
N GLY A 964 -4.31 28.19 -16.21
CA GLY A 964 -5.38 29.12 -16.56
C GLY A 964 -5.67 29.24 -18.06
N ASP A 965 -4.89 28.61 -18.92
CA ASP A 965 -5.16 28.55 -20.37
C ASP A 965 -6.37 27.65 -20.65
N ILE A 966 -7.04 27.92 -21.77
CA ILE A 966 -8.18 27.14 -22.23
C ILE A 966 -7.68 25.96 -23.05
N ALA A 967 -7.99 24.76 -22.59
CA ALA A 967 -7.84 23.52 -23.36
C ALA A 967 -9.19 23.09 -23.97
N CYS A 968 -9.14 22.32 -25.03
CA CYS A 968 -10.34 21.81 -25.72
C CYS A 968 -10.30 20.29 -25.87
N HIS A 969 -11.41 19.65 -25.53
CA HIS A 969 -11.63 18.21 -25.74
C HIS A 969 -12.81 17.97 -26.66
N ALA A 970 -12.68 17.03 -27.59
CA ALA A 970 -13.71 16.76 -28.58
C ALA A 970 -14.25 15.33 -28.46
N VAL A 971 -15.55 15.16 -28.66
CA VAL A 971 -16.25 13.88 -28.62
C VAL A 971 -17.22 13.83 -29.80
N SER A 972 -17.10 12.80 -30.67
CA SER A 972 -18.07 12.53 -31.71
C SER A 972 -19.16 11.60 -31.21
N PHE A 973 -20.40 11.89 -31.59
CA PHE A 973 -21.56 11.11 -31.18
C PHE A 973 -22.56 10.96 -32.34
N ARG A 974 -23.03 9.74 -32.56
CA ARG A 974 -24.08 9.44 -33.53
C ARG A 974 -25.30 8.87 -32.82
N THR A 975 -26.44 9.52 -32.90
CA THR A 975 -27.68 9.08 -32.29
C THR A 975 -28.68 8.50 -33.26
N ARG A 976 -29.52 7.57 -32.77
CA ARG A 976 -30.71 7.06 -33.49
C ARG A 976 -32.01 7.72 -33.01
N LYS A 977 -31.94 8.59 -31.99
CA LYS A 977 -33.08 9.25 -31.37
C LYS A 977 -33.03 10.75 -31.59
N ARG A 978 -34.18 11.40 -31.61
CA ARG A 978 -34.29 12.86 -31.71
C ARG A 978 -33.88 13.54 -30.41
N ASN A 979 -34.45 13.11 -29.30
CA ASN A 979 -34.21 13.68 -27.98
C ASN A 979 -33.14 12.86 -27.27
N ASN A 980 -32.08 13.52 -26.84
CA ASN A 980 -30.90 12.90 -26.26
C ASN A 980 -30.54 13.62 -24.97
N ILE A 981 -30.24 12.86 -23.92
CA ILE A 981 -29.80 13.36 -22.63
C ILE A 981 -28.34 13.00 -22.45
N PHE A 982 -27.56 14.00 -22.08
CA PHE A 982 -26.14 13.86 -21.78
C PHE A 982 -25.87 14.37 -20.37
N ARG A 983 -24.80 13.86 -19.78
CA ARG A 983 -24.31 14.24 -18.44
C ARG A 983 -22.81 14.46 -18.47
N LEU A 984 -22.37 15.55 -17.85
CA LEU A 984 -20.97 15.72 -17.46
C LEU A 984 -20.83 15.33 -16.00
N HIS A 985 -19.90 14.45 -15.73
CA HIS A 985 -19.52 14.07 -14.36
C HIS A 985 -18.11 14.54 -14.06
N PHE A 986 -17.92 15.21 -12.93
CA PHE A 986 -16.61 15.72 -12.48
C PHE A 986 -16.02 14.75 -11.45
N GLY A 987 -15.04 13.95 -11.87
CA GLY A 987 -14.41 12.94 -11.02
C GLY A 987 -13.51 13.55 -9.93
N GLN A 988 -13.03 14.77 -10.15
CA GLN A 988 -12.17 15.51 -9.20
C GLN A 988 -12.37 17.01 -9.29
N ASN A 989 -11.87 17.75 -8.28
CA ASN A 989 -11.81 19.20 -8.25
C ASN A 989 -10.77 19.75 -9.22
N GLY A 990 -10.95 20.98 -9.67
CA GLY A 990 -9.92 21.75 -10.39
C GLY A 990 -10.33 22.23 -11.76
N VAL A 991 -11.25 21.55 -12.47
CA VAL A 991 -11.73 21.95 -13.79
C VAL A 991 -12.76 23.07 -13.67
N ARG A 992 -12.60 24.09 -14.52
CA ARG A 992 -13.59 25.13 -14.79
C ARG A 992 -13.97 25.09 -16.26
N MET A 993 -15.18 24.63 -16.53
CA MET A 993 -15.72 24.62 -17.89
C MET A 993 -16.00 26.05 -18.35
N ARG A 994 -15.79 26.34 -19.62
CA ARG A 994 -16.18 27.57 -20.29
C ARG A 994 -17.45 27.38 -21.10
N ASP A 995 -17.41 26.51 -22.08
CA ASP A 995 -18.55 26.23 -22.96
C ASP A 995 -18.41 24.84 -23.61
N VAL A 996 -19.50 24.40 -24.27
CA VAL A 996 -19.50 23.30 -25.21
C VAL A 996 -20.08 23.75 -26.55
N LYS A 997 -19.33 23.52 -27.61
CA LYS A 997 -19.78 23.78 -28.98
C LYS A 997 -20.22 22.45 -29.62
N ILE A 998 -21.43 22.43 -30.15
CA ILE A 998 -22.07 21.26 -30.76
C ILE A 998 -22.25 21.54 -32.25
N THR A 999 -21.65 20.74 -33.10
CA THR A 999 -21.68 20.92 -34.56
C THR A 999 -22.08 19.62 -35.24
N LYS A 1000 -23.02 19.69 -36.17
CA LYS A 1000 -23.34 18.53 -37.03
C LYS A 1000 -22.18 18.28 -37.98
N CYS A 1001 -21.63 17.06 -37.98
CA CYS A 1001 -20.60 16.67 -38.91
C CYS A 1001 -21.20 16.61 -40.33
N ARG A 1002 -20.47 17.13 -41.31
CA ARG A 1002 -20.88 16.97 -42.73
C ARG A 1002 -20.47 15.58 -43.18
N GLU A 1003 -21.38 14.87 -43.87
CA GLU A 1003 -21.11 13.58 -44.52
C GLU A 1003 -19.95 13.66 -45.51
#